data_fd9ae0341b98c1a78ea39822635df3e5
#
_entry.id   fd9ae0341b98c1a78ea39822635df3e5
#
_cell.length_a   1.000
_cell.length_b   1.000
_cell.length_c   1.000
_cell.angle_alpha   90.00
_cell.angle_beta   90.00
_cell.angle_gamma   90.00
#
_symmetry.space_group_name_H-M   'P 1'
#
loop_
_entity.id
_entity.type
_entity.pdbx_description
1 polymer ?
#
loop_
_entity_poly.entity_id
_entity_poly.type
_entity_poly.pdbx_seq_one_letter_code
_entity_poly.pdbx_strand_id
1 'polypeptide(L)'
;MATTQNTLILEYTPVPVEVWPELERAECLARGAALKWASGVFCRPEHLERLGQYRKRESQRTASIHSRLKSVVQSYLEGVDWGLGQLREAREDLSEASHDLHKAKLESRKNSEEVTVLETLREISISHRQLLAAVSNLPRLYKVQSMVLETERLVDSRRLLEAHARLMELERWQDEVLLQLQGPRETLGAGLTSEDKELVQNYFSGVGRMVEALAKELWAVVGSGLSLSRQNPTPFVSAVRIVEREEALDEFFLEERRSASGHSRPMPPGRPRCWRERFFKVLEEAVSARFRSISYLHTRGPGLASHLSALQHGIMGDLATVRHLLEQCVPPHYRLTRAYLRSCHQFLQAHLGLVTGWELESGEIFAVLNWVLHIYTSSEMMGDPELVPELDIKDLGPLISQEGLEQLQNKYVQKVRKSVSEWMHKALEVELTDWQRDQEPDIDHEGCFHTSFPTIITQMLEENARVAVMISEALRNQTIQMGLYEMENLLSRFRDALIEFGKEHHKDPTTNSNKFYLHYLLACISNCIILKTSTESLQQQLCSFPSNRMSRIPPGPLAGLDRAVRKACRLVMDHLLSELQPHLQGLLSRAWLDQDDATLEMCGVLEHHCELYNRVHQPCRQRLKEECQWLTVVEYIRALMQKRLVCRSNDERCQLAQRLAQDAQQLREHFQSTEIDGTTGEVTTTALILALADLLNVKDPGMLTLEISGLVTKYPDISEEHVSVLLDIRGDVSKDVRGSVLHFLEQSAPPLPSGYRPIFTEILVPSSKTQFCLPTAKCT
;
A
#
# COMPACT_ATOMS: atom_id res chain seq x y z
N MET A 1 -3.91 69.17 76.89
CA MET A 1 -3.29 68.02 77.71
C MET A 1 -3.22 66.83 76.77
N ALA A 2 -2.00 66.45 76.54
CA ALA A 2 -1.46 65.16 76.18
C ALA A 2 -2.04 64.41 74.95
N THR A 3 -1.40 64.69 73.86
CA THR A 3 -1.15 63.88 72.68
C THR A 3 -0.42 62.60 73.04
N THR A 4 -0.93 61.48 72.66
CA THR A 4 -0.12 60.23 72.60
C THR A 4 -0.11 59.81 71.13
N GLN A 5 1.02 60.06 70.49
CA GLN A 5 1.45 59.46 69.26
C GLN A 5 1.76 57.99 69.56
N ASN A 6 1.04 57.06 69.01
CA ASN A 6 1.45 55.64 68.92
C ASN A 6 2.06 55.40 67.52
N THR A 7 3.38 55.57 67.52
CA THR A 7 4.24 55.04 66.44
C THR A 7 4.36 53.53 66.63
N LEU A 8 3.60 52.76 65.89
CA LEU A 8 3.81 51.33 65.77
C LEU A 8 5.09 51.08 64.94
N ILE A 9 6.19 50.88 65.65
CA ILE A 9 7.40 50.27 65.13
C ILE A 9 7.07 48.81 64.95
N LEU A 10 6.86 48.37 63.72
CA LEU A 10 6.84 46.96 63.41
C LEU A 10 8.27 46.43 63.49
N GLU A 11 8.60 45.87 64.66
CA GLU A 11 9.76 44.99 64.80
C GLU A 11 9.63 43.79 63.87
N TYR A 12 10.54 43.71 62.94
CA TYR A 12 10.71 42.60 62.05
C TYR A 12 11.28 41.44 62.86
N THR A 13 10.42 40.65 63.47
CA THR A 13 10.80 39.31 63.92
C THR A 13 11.00 38.43 62.72
N PRO A 14 12.17 37.76 62.54
CA PRO A 14 12.33 36.79 61.48
C PRO A 14 11.33 35.66 61.74
N VAL A 15 10.35 35.55 60.83
CA VAL A 15 9.41 34.40 60.81
C VAL A 15 10.23 33.13 60.70
N PRO A 16 10.07 32.15 61.61
CA PRO A 16 10.72 30.87 61.43
C PRO A 16 10.28 30.33 60.08
N VAL A 17 11.24 29.79 59.33
CA VAL A 17 10.98 29.11 58.07
C VAL A 17 10.10 27.91 58.42
N GLU A 18 8.79 28.08 58.44
CA GLU A 18 7.86 26.99 58.49
C GLU A 18 8.08 26.22 57.19
N VAL A 19 8.72 25.07 57.34
CA VAL A 19 8.81 24.05 56.26
C VAL A 19 7.37 23.63 56.00
N TRP A 20 6.84 24.10 54.86
CA TRP A 20 5.46 23.84 54.50
C TRP A 20 5.30 22.35 54.22
N PRO A 21 4.46 21.60 55.00
CA PRO A 21 4.32 20.15 54.86
C PRO A 21 3.88 19.73 53.43
N GLU A 22 3.30 20.65 52.68
CA GLU A 22 2.98 20.47 51.26
C GLU A 22 4.22 20.48 50.33
N LEU A 23 5.25 21.27 50.69
CA LEU A 23 6.51 21.32 49.97
C LEU A 23 7.31 20.01 50.14
N GLU A 24 7.38 19.48 51.36
CA GLU A 24 8.00 18.16 51.64
C GLU A 24 7.30 17.03 50.91
N ARG A 25 5.94 17.05 50.87
CA ARG A 25 5.16 16.07 50.13
C ARG A 25 5.44 16.18 48.61
N ALA A 26 5.47 17.40 48.07
CA ALA A 26 5.74 17.65 46.67
C ALA A 26 7.16 17.19 46.30
N GLU A 27 8.16 17.44 47.16
CA GLU A 27 9.54 16.99 46.97
C GLU A 27 9.67 15.47 47.03
N CYS A 28 8.98 14.82 47.95
CA CYS A 28 8.95 13.36 48.04
C CYS A 28 8.31 12.72 46.79
N LEU A 29 7.19 13.29 46.29
CA LEU A 29 6.54 12.84 45.06
C LEU A 29 7.43 13.06 43.85
N ALA A 30 8.11 14.20 43.77
CA ALA A 30 9.02 14.52 42.67
C ALA A 30 10.24 13.58 42.64
N ARG A 31 10.83 13.26 43.81
CA ARG A 31 11.91 12.27 43.93
C ARG A 31 11.44 10.88 43.51
N GLY A 32 10.24 10.46 43.94
CA GLY A 32 9.64 9.19 43.54
C GLY A 32 9.41 9.10 42.02
N ALA A 33 8.90 10.15 41.41
CA ALA A 33 8.69 10.25 39.95
C ALA A 33 10.01 10.21 39.19
N ALA A 34 11.04 10.94 39.66
CA ALA A 34 12.36 10.95 39.06
C ALA A 34 13.05 9.57 39.08
N LEU A 35 12.95 8.86 40.20
CA LEU A 35 13.46 7.50 40.34
C LEU A 35 12.74 6.51 39.40
N LYS A 36 11.42 6.61 39.33
CA LYS A 36 10.61 5.78 38.41
C LYS A 36 10.95 6.06 36.95
N TRP A 37 11.15 7.33 36.60
CA TRP A 37 11.59 7.72 35.27
C TRP A 37 12.99 7.18 34.98
N ALA A 38 13.95 7.36 35.89
CA ALA A 38 15.32 6.88 35.69
C ALA A 38 15.38 5.36 35.55
N SER A 39 14.61 4.60 36.36
CA SER A 39 14.53 3.15 36.25
C SER A 39 13.91 2.68 34.93
N GLY A 40 12.96 3.43 34.36
CA GLY A 40 12.36 3.17 33.05
C GLY A 40 13.30 3.46 31.89
N VAL A 41 14.06 4.55 31.97
CA VAL A 41 15.00 4.97 30.89
C VAL A 41 16.27 4.12 30.88
N PHE A 42 16.82 3.74 32.05
CA PHE A 42 18.07 3.00 32.17
C PHE A 42 17.87 1.50 32.41
N CYS A 43 16.83 0.90 31.86
CA CYS A 43 16.52 -0.52 32.03
C CYS A 43 17.46 -1.46 31.25
N ARG A 44 18.31 -0.95 30.33
CA ARG A 44 19.27 -1.72 29.55
C ARG A 44 20.65 -1.08 29.59
N PRO A 45 21.77 -1.89 29.54
CA PRO A 45 23.15 -1.38 29.58
C PRO A 45 23.46 -0.39 28.45
N GLU A 46 22.89 -0.57 27.28
CA GLU A 46 23.07 0.28 26.09
C GLU A 46 22.57 1.73 26.30
N HIS A 47 21.61 1.91 27.22
CA HIS A 47 21.09 3.24 27.53
C HIS A 47 22.08 4.07 28.37
N LEU A 48 23.03 3.44 29.05
CA LEU A 48 24.08 4.13 29.82
C LEU A 48 25.07 4.86 28.93
N GLU A 49 25.30 4.40 27.70
CA GLU A 49 26.17 5.08 26.74
C GLU A 49 25.61 6.46 26.35
N ARG A 50 24.31 6.64 26.43
CA ARG A 50 23.60 7.90 26.13
C ARG A 50 23.39 8.81 27.35
N LEU A 51 23.96 8.46 28.51
CA LEU A 51 23.80 9.20 29.75
C LEU A 51 24.13 10.70 29.59
N GLY A 52 25.19 11.02 28.86
CA GLY A 52 25.57 12.41 28.59
C GLY A 52 24.51 13.21 27.83
N GLN A 53 23.81 12.57 26.90
CA GLN A 53 22.71 13.19 26.13
C GLN A 53 21.49 13.42 27.03
N TYR A 54 21.11 12.44 27.87
CA TYR A 54 20.01 12.59 28.83
C TYR A 54 20.30 13.71 29.83
N ARG A 55 21.53 13.76 30.38
CA ARG A 55 21.92 14.83 31.31
C ARG A 55 21.87 16.22 30.68
N LYS A 56 22.30 16.36 29.42
CA LYS A 56 22.23 17.62 28.69
C LYS A 56 20.75 18.03 28.46
N ARG A 57 19.92 17.10 28.06
CA ARG A 57 18.47 17.30 27.85
C ARG A 57 17.77 17.75 29.14
N GLU A 58 17.99 17.06 30.25
CA GLU A 58 17.39 17.40 31.53
C GLU A 58 17.92 18.74 32.09
N SER A 59 19.18 19.09 31.86
CA SER A 59 19.72 20.42 32.18
C SER A 59 19.04 21.52 31.39
N GLN A 60 18.77 21.30 30.10
CA GLN A 60 18.04 22.27 29.26
C GLN A 60 16.58 22.39 29.73
N ARG A 61 15.94 21.28 30.07
CA ARG A 61 14.57 21.26 30.62
C ARG A 61 14.49 22.06 31.92
N THR A 62 15.44 21.82 32.82
CA THR A 62 15.52 22.55 34.10
C THR A 62 15.72 24.07 33.86
N ALA A 63 16.56 24.45 32.91
CA ALA A 63 16.74 25.86 32.53
C ALA A 63 15.43 26.49 32.00
N SER A 64 14.66 25.76 31.18
CA SER A 64 13.34 26.22 30.70
C SER A 64 12.33 26.40 31.83
N ILE A 65 12.25 25.46 32.77
CA ILE A 65 11.37 25.54 33.94
C ILE A 65 11.76 26.72 34.84
N HIS A 66 13.06 26.91 35.10
CA HIS A 66 13.55 28.06 35.87
C HIS A 66 13.24 29.37 35.20
N SER A 67 13.44 29.49 33.88
CA SER A 67 13.12 30.72 33.13
C SER A 67 11.63 31.02 33.22
N ARG A 68 10.76 30.03 33.04
CA ARG A 68 9.30 30.21 33.19
C ARG A 68 8.93 30.63 34.61
N LEU A 69 9.44 29.91 35.61
CA LEU A 69 9.16 30.25 37.02
C LEU A 69 9.58 31.70 37.33
N LYS A 70 10.79 32.08 36.94
CA LYS A 70 11.28 33.45 37.12
C LYS A 70 10.37 34.49 36.43
N SER A 71 9.99 34.25 35.17
CA SER A 71 9.09 35.14 34.42
C SER A 71 7.71 35.25 35.05
N VAL A 72 7.14 34.09 35.48
CA VAL A 72 5.83 34.07 36.16
C VAL A 72 5.90 34.83 37.49
N VAL A 73 6.89 34.56 38.35
CA VAL A 73 7.07 35.24 39.62
C VAL A 73 7.26 36.74 39.42
N GLN A 74 8.13 37.12 38.49
CA GLN A 74 8.35 38.54 38.17
C GLN A 74 7.05 39.21 37.69
N SER A 75 6.29 38.54 36.83
CA SER A 75 4.99 39.05 36.34
C SER A 75 3.95 39.21 37.47
N TYR A 76 3.90 38.27 38.41
CA TYR A 76 3.01 38.44 39.55
C TYR A 76 3.45 39.57 40.49
N LEU A 77 4.77 39.70 40.75
CA LEU A 77 5.30 40.83 41.54
C LEU A 77 4.99 42.17 40.91
N GLU A 78 5.23 42.29 39.60
CA GLU A 78 4.87 43.51 38.84
C GLU A 78 3.35 43.77 38.88
N GLY A 79 2.52 42.71 38.75
CA GLY A 79 1.06 42.82 38.89
C GLY A 79 0.61 43.23 40.29
N VAL A 80 1.25 42.72 41.33
CA VAL A 80 0.98 43.09 42.73
C VAL A 80 1.42 44.52 42.98
N ASP A 81 2.62 44.93 42.56
CA ASP A 81 3.10 46.31 42.72
C ASP A 81 2.20 47.30 41.98
N TRP A 82 1.79 46.97 40.76
CA TRP A 82 0.83 47.77 40.01
C TRP A 82 -0.53 47.83 40.73
N GLY A 83 -1.08 46.70 41.19
CA GLY A 83 -2.34 46.65 41.94
C GLY A 83 -2.28 47.41 43.24
N LEU A 84 -1.17 47.32 44.00
CA LEU A 84 -0.94 48.14 45.21
C LEU A 84 -0.82 49.63 44.86
N GLY A 85 -0.20 49.97 43.75
CA GLY A 85 -0.17 51.32 43.23
C GLY A 85 -1.57 51.88 42.97
N GLN A 86 -2.42 51.09 42.28
CA GLN A 86 -3.81 51.46 41.98
C GLN A 86 -4.66 51.59 43.25
N LEU A 87 -4.49 50.67 44.19
CA LEU A 87 -5.20 50.73 45.48
C LEU A 87 -4.78 51.97 46.31
N ARG A 88 -3.51 52.37 46.20
CA ARG A 88 -3.01 53.58 46.90
C ARG A 88 -3.57 54.84 46.24
N GLU A 89 -3.55 54.91 44.89
CA GLU A 89 -4.14 55.99 44.12
C GLU A 89 -5.64 56.12 44.42
N ALA A 90 -6.39 54.99 44.31
CA ALA A 90 -7.82 54.95 44.65
C ALA A 90 -8.12 55.37 46.13
N ARG A 91 -7.26 55.05 47.05
CA ARG A 91 -7.40 55.46 48.44
C ARG A 91 -7.18 56.98 48.60
N GLU A 92 -6.22 57.55 47.90
CA GLU A 92 -5.94 58.96 47.89
C GLU A 92 -7.12 59.72 47.25
N ASP A 93 -7.63 59.23 46.10
CA ASP A 93 -8.82 59.80 45.43
C ASP A 93 -10.07 59.74 46.32
N LEU A 94 -10.31 58.60 47.02
CA LEU A 94 -11.41 58.44 47.96
C LEU A 94 -11.27 59.41 49.19
N SER A 95 -10.03 59.63 49.63
CA SER A 95 -9.75 60.57 50.75
C SER A 95 -10.01 62.00 50.36
N GLU A 96 -9.58 62.34 49.14
CA GLU A 96 -9.83 63.68 48.57
C GLU A 96 -11.32 63.91 48.31
N ALA A 97 -12.01 62.93 47.66
CA ALA A 97 -13.46 62.98 47.44
C ALA A 97 -14.25 63.09 48.80
N SER A 98 -13.82 62.34 49.83
CA SER A 98 -14.41 62.41 51.15
C SER A 98 -14.22 63.79 51.79
N HIS A 99 -13.03 64.42 51.63
CA HIS A 99 -12.74 65.76 52.11
C HIS A 99 -13.59 66.75 51.38
N ASP A 100 -13.70 66.69 50.04
CA ASP A 100 -14.51 67.64 49.23
C ASP A 100 -16.01 67.47 49.52
N LEU A 101 -16.52 66.26 49.70
CA LEU A 101 -17.89 65.96 50.13
C LEU A 101 -18.17 66.61 51.51
N HIS A 102 -17.21 66.49 52.44
CA HIS A 102 -17.34 67.04 53.76
C HIS A 102 -17.36 68.57 53.68
N LYS A 103 -16.52 69.21 52.89
CA LYS A 103 -16.48 70.64 52.61
C LYS A 103 -17.76 71.15 51.93
N ALA A 104 -18.21 70.45 50.87
CA ALA A 104 -19.47 70.70 50.18
C ALA A 104 -20.69 70.60 51.09
N LYS A 105 -20.72 69.62 52.02
CA LYS A 105 -21.77 69.45 53.03
C LYS A 105 -21.80 70.57 54.05
N LEU A 106 -20.65 71.12 54.41
CA LEU A 106 -20.53 72.25 55.30
C LEU A 106 -20.97 73.52 54.61
N GLU A 107 -20.61 73.75 53.34
CA GLU A 107 -21.02 74.92 52.51
C GLU A 107 -22.50 74.86 52.11
N SER A 108 -23.06 73.66 51.79
CA SER A 108 -24.49 73.45 51.49
C SER A 108 -25.38 73.70 52.71
N ARG A 109 -24.90 73.44 53.91
CA ARG A 109 -25.64 73.82 55.15
C ARG A 109 -25.67 75.30 55.41
N LYS A 110 -24.77 76.10 54.84
CA LYS A 110 -24.74 77.61 54.94
C LYS A 110 -25.63 78.32 53.95
N ASN A 111 -25.94 77.71 52.78
CA ASN A 111 -26.60 78.33 51.63
C ASN A 111 -27.97 77.70 51.31
N SER A 112 -28.86 77.54 52.30
CA SER A 112 -30.16 76.89 52.10
C SER A 112 -31.24 77.79 51.47
N GLU A 113 -30.94 78.97 50.94
CA GLU A 113 -31.97 79.97 50.52
C GLU A 113 -31.99 80.37 49.03
N GLU A 114 -31.21 79.82 48.11
CA GLU A 114 -31.32 80.27 46.71
C GLU A 114 -31.41 79.08 45.70
N VAL A 115 -32.64 78.59 45.44
CA VAL A 115 -32.94 77.49 44.52
C VAL A 115 -32.82 77.92 43.03
N THR A 116 -32.68 79.18 42.70
CA THR A 116 -32.61 79.71 41.34
C THR A 116 -31.22 79.66 40.68
N VAL A 117 -30.19 79.26 41.44
CA VAL A 117 -28.77 79.19 40.94
C VAL A 117 -28.34 77.82 40.57
N LEU A 118 -29.19 76.78 40.71
CA LEU A 118 -28.83 75.39 40.52
C LEU A 118 -28.41 75.06 39.09
N GLU A 119 -28.96 75.67 38.08
CA GLU A 119 -28.57 75.41 36.68
C GLU A 119 -27.20 75.96 36.32
N THR A 120 -26.94 77.19 36.71
CA THR A 120 -25.62 77.83 36.53
C THR A 120 -24.53 77.16 37.36
N LEU A 121 -24.83 76.70 38.58
CA LEU A 121 -23.89 75.89 39.39
C LEU A 121 -23.64 74.55 38.76
N ARG A 122 -24.62 73.93 38.11
CA ARG A 122 -24.45 72.67 37.36
C ARG A 122 -23.52 72.92 36.18
N GLU A 123 -23.70 73.91 35.38
CA GLU A 123 -22.82 74.28 34.27
C GLU A 123 -21.38 74.58 34.75
N ILE A 124 -21.23 75.38 35.84
CA ILE A 124 -19.92 75.64 36.45
C ILE A 124 -19.27 74.35 37.00
N SER A 125 -20.06 73.49 37.63
CA SER A 125 -19.58 72.19 38.14
C SER A 125 -19.13 71.25 37.01
N ILE A 126 -19.84 71.24 35.88
CA ILE A 126 -19.45 70.44 34.69
C ILE A 126 -18.16 71.00 34.11
N SER A 127 -18.08 72.37 33.93
CA SER A 127 -16.88 73.06 33.42
C SER A 127 -15.67 72.83 34.33
N HIS A 128 -15.88 72.93 35.65
CA HIS A 128 -14.82 72.67 36.65
C HIS A 128 -14.31 71.20 36.58
N ARG A 129 -15.22 70.20 36.47
CA ARG A 129 -14.84 68.80 36.29
C ARG A 129 -14.06 68.55 35.00
N GLN A 130 -14.50 69.24 33.92
CA GLN A 130 -13.78 69.18 32.64
C GLN A 130 -12.38 69.79 32.73
N LEU A 131 -12.24 70.90 33.41
CA LEU A 131 -10.93 71.48 33.65
C LEU A 131 -10.04 70.65 34.55
N LEU A 132 -10.58 70.07 35.63
CA LEU A 132 -9.84 69.17 36.50
C LEU A 132 -9.37 67.93 35.72
N ALA A 133 -10.25 67.29 34.90
CA ALA A 133 -9.89 66.17 34.03
C ALA A 133 -8.80 66.61 33.02
N ALA A 134 -8.90 67.77 32.43
CA ALA A 134 -7.87 68.23 31.53
C ALA A 134 -6.53 68.50 32.23
N VAL A 135 -6.53 69.07 33.42
CA VAL A 135 -5.31 69.32 34.20
C VAL A 135 -4.66 68.02 34.66
N SER A 136 -5.45 67.02 35.07
CA SER A 136 -4.95 65.73 35.47
C SER A 136 -4.35 64.94 34.31
N ASN A 137 -4.88 65.08 33.09
CA ASN A 137 -4.39 64.34 31.91
C ASN A 137 -3.18 65.05 31.26
N LEU A 138 -3.02 66.37 31.45
CA LEU A 138 -1.95 67.12 30.80
C LEU A 138 -0.54 66.57 31.00
N PRO A 139 -0.12 66.17 32.21
CA PRO A 139 1.19 65.48 32.42
C PRO A 139 1.36 64.16 31.69
N ARG A 140 0.26 63.44 31.61
CA ARG A 140 0.26 62.09 30.87
C ARG A 140 0.36 62.39 29.38
N LEU A 141 -0.42 63.24 28.81
CA LEU A 141 -0.38 63.64 27.40
C LEU A 141 1.03 64.06 26.98
N TYR A 142 1.68 64.95 27.78
CA TYR A 142 3.06 65.36 27.47
C TYR A 142 4.06 64.18 27.43
N LYS A 143 3.83 63.10 28.19
CA LYS A 143 4.72 61.96 28.26
C LYS A 143 4.48 60.96 27.14
N VAL A 144 3.33 60.98 26.44
CA VAL A 144 2.98 59.96 25.42
C VAL A 144 4.08 59.82 24.38
N GLN A 145 4.56 60.91 23.80
CA GLN A 145 5.60 60.89 22.77
C GLN A 145 6.92 60.29 23.28
N SER A 146 7.35 60.66 24.47
CA SER A 146 8.58 60.12 25.07
C SER A 146 8.44 58.64 25.41
N MET A 147 7.28 58.19 25.89
CA MET A 147 6.99 56.78 26.18
C MET A 147 6.88 55.92 24.92
N VAL A 148 6.33 56.45 23.83
CA VAL A 148 6.33 55.75 22.53
C VAL A 148 7.77 55.53 22.07
N LEU A 149 8.65 56.55 22.13
CA LEU A 149 10.07 56.39 21.78
C LEU A 149 10.84 55.44 22.70
N GLU A 150 10.54 55.44 24.01
CA GLU A 150 11.10 54.48 24.95
C GLU A 150 10.63 53.03 24.63
N THR A 151 9.34 52.87 24.34
CA THR A 151 8.77 51.59 23.95
C THR A 151 9.42 51.04 22.67
N GLU A 152 9.65 51.91 21.68
CA GLU A 152 10.33 51.57 20.44
C GLU A 152 11.77 51.05 20.71
N ARG A 153 12.53 51.75 21.55
CA ARG A 153 13.87 51.32 21.99
C ARG A 153 13.86 49.97 22.71
N LEU A 154 12.82 49.73 23.54
CA LEU A 154 12.66 48.47 24.25
C LEU A 154 12.34 47.28 23.28
N VAL A 155 11.52 47.53 22.25
CA VAL A 155 11.23 46.57 21.18
C VAL A 155 12.51 46.28 20.40
N ASP A 156 13.26 47.29 19.97
CA ASP A 156 14.51 47.13 19.23
C ASP A 156 15.58 46.39 20.03
N SER A 157 15.63 46.61 21.36
CA SER A 157 16.53 45.88 22.26
C SER A 157 16.01 44.51 22.68
N ARG A 158 14.86 44.05 22.15
CA ARG A 158 14.19 42.78 22.45
C ARG A 158 13.81 42.59 23.93
N ARG A 159 13.61 43.67 24.65
CA ARG A 159 13.06 43.64 26.02
C ARG A 159 11.53 43.65 25.98
N LEU A 160 10.97 42.56 25.37
CA LEU A 160 9.56 42.50 24.98
C LEU A 160 8.56 42.65 26.16
N LEU A 161 8.86 42.09 27.34
CA LEU A 161 7.98 42.21 28.52
C LEU A 161 7.89 43.65 29.02
N GLU A 162 8.99 44.38 29.03
CA GLU A 162 9.02 45.77 29.45
C GLU A 162 8.36 46.67 28.40
N ALA A 163 8.63 46.40 27.12
CA ALA A 163 7.94 47.09 26.03
C ALA A 163 6.42 46.88 26.11
N HIS A 164 5.96 45.67 26.40
CA HIS A 164 4.55 45.40 26.60
C HIS A 164 3.96 46.11 27.82
N ALA A 165 4.68 46.19 28.94
CA ALA A 165 4.22 46.90 30.13
C ALA A 165 4.04 48.42 29.83
N ARG A 166 4.97 49.04 29.11
CA ARG A 166 4.85 50.43 28.65
C ARG A 166 3.70 50.65 27.66
N LEU A 167 3.51 49.69 26.77
CA LEU A 167 2.40 49.71 25.82
C LEU A 167 1.05 49.65 26.54
N MET A 168 0.89 48.79 27.55
CA MET A 168 -0.31 48.69 28.37
C MET A 168 -0.61 49.98 29.12
N GLU A 169 0.43 50.66 29.60
CA GLU A 169 0.29 51.98 30.26
C GLU A 169 -0.21 53.04 29.26
N LEU A 170 0.32 53.07 28.06
CA LEU A 170 -0.13 53.99 26.99
C LEU A 170 -1.57 53.68 26.55
N GLU A 171 -1.96 52.46 26.40
CA GLU A 171 -3.34 52.09 26.07
C GLU A 171 -4.31 52.48 27.18
N ARG A 172 -3.94 52.25 28.44
CA ARG A 172 -4.74 52.68 29.57
C ARG A 172 -4.98 54.22 29.55
N TRP A 173 -3.93 55.02 29.27
CA TRP A 173 -4.10 56.48 29.18
C TRP A 173 -5.02 56.86 28.01
N GLN A 174 -4.92 56.18 26.88
CA GLN A 174 -5.82 56.38 25.74
C GLN A 174 -7.28 56.07 26.12
N ASP A 175 -7.53 54.94 26.77
CA ASP A 175 -8.85 54.51 27.20
C ASP A 175 -9.45 55.45 28.26
N GLU A 176 -8.67 55.90 29.24
CA GLU A 176 -9.10 56.85 30.26
C GLU A 176 -9.52 58.18 29.63
N VAL A 177 -8.76 58.71 28.66
CA VAL A 177 -9.11 59.93 27.92
C VAL A 177 -10.41 59.75 27.13
N LEU A 178 -10.58 58.57 26.43
CA LEU A 178 -11.81 58.30 25.70
C LEU A 178 -13.03 58.19 26.61
N LEU A 179 -12.90 57.52 27.76
CA LEU A 179 -13.97 57.41 28.76
C LEU A 179 -14.37 58.74 29.37
N GLN A 180 -13.39 59.57 29.70
CA GLN A 180 -13.66 60.92 30.24
C GLN A 180 -14.36 61.84 29.23
N LEU A 181 -14.08 61.67 27.95
CA LEU A 181 -14.78 62.41 26.87
C LEU A 181 -16.22 61.88 26.67
N GLN A 182 -16.53 60.67 27.00
CA GLN A 182 -17.88 60.07 26.89
C GLN A 182 -18.78 60.45 28.05
N GLY A 183 -18.28 60.37 29.31
CA GLY A 183 -19.06 60.56 30.53
C GLY A 183 -19.86 61.87 30.67
N PRO A 184 -19.33 63.04 30.34
CA PRO A 184 -20.09 64.29 30.45
C PRO A 184 -21.16 64.50 29.38
N ARG A 185 -21.04 63.79 28.21
CA ARG A 185 -21.93 63.96 27.07
C ARG A 185 -23.11 63.03 27.07
N GLU A 186 -23.00 61.87 27.71
CA GLU A 186 -24.13 60.86 27.88
C GLU A 186 -25.22 61.53 28.77
N THR A 187 -24.87 62.30 29.77
CA THR A 187 -25.82 63.04 30.63
C THR A 187 -26.53 64.18 29.88
N LEU A 188 -26.01 64.63 28.75
CA LEU A 188 -26.56 65.67 27.87
C LEU A 188 -27.18 65.19 26.59
N GLY A 189 -27.20 63.82 26.37
CA GLY A 189 -27.74 63.20 25.16
C GLY A 189 -26.91 63.39 23.89
N ALA A 190 -25.71 63.99 23.97
CA ALA A 190 -24.79 64.17 22.84
C ALA A 190 -23.63 63.11 22.92
N GLY A 191 -23.63 62.10 22.08
CA GLY A 191 -22.52 61.19 21.99
C GLY A 191 -21.22 61.81 21.52
N LEU A 192 -20.09 61.11 21.68
CA LEU A 192 -18.76 61.55 21.20
C LEU A 192 -18.82 61.83 19.69
N THR A 193 -18.37 63.01 19.27
CA THR A 193 -18.35 63.35 17.84
C THR A 193 -17.29 62.53 17.12
N SER A 194 -17.49 62.27 15.82
CA SER A 194 -16.48 61.58 15.01
C SER A 194 -15.13 62.27 15.02
N GLU A 195 -15.15 63.59 15.04
CA GLU A 195 -13.96 64.45 15.06
C GLU A 195 -13.15 64.32 16.36
N ASP A 196 -13.81 64.21 17.53
CA ASP A 196 -13.12 64.01 18.82
C ASP A 196 -12.44 62.60 18.87
N LYS A 197 -13.09 61.62 18.32
CA LYS A 197 -12.50 60.22 18.22
C LYS A 197 -11.28 60.24 17.32
N GLU A 198 -11.37 60.84 16.16
CA GLU A 198 -10.27 60.98 15.22
C GLU A 198 -9.09 61.75 15.82
N LEU A 199 -9.35 62.82 16.56
CA LEU A 199 -8.32 63.63 17.22
C LEU A 199 -7.54 62.78 18.26
N VAL A 200 -8.24 62.03 19.11
CA VAL A 200 -7.61 61.11 20.07
C VAL A 200 -6.86 60.04 19.37
N GLN A 201 -7.45 59.39 18.34
CA GLN A 201 -6.78 58.35 17.59
C GLN A 201 -5.52 58.84 16.88
N ASN A 202 -5.56 60.03 16.30
CA ASN A 202 -4.40 60.64 15.65
C ASN A 202 -3.29 60.96 16.67
N TYR A 203 -3.66 61.50 17.87
CA TYR A 203 -2.70 61.75 18.92
C TYR A 203 -2.01 60.49 19.44
N PHE A 204 -2.77 59.41 19.64
CA PHE A 204 -2.28 58.11 20.08
C PHE A 204 -1.90 57.18 18.92
N SER A 205 -1.75 57.66 17.70
CA SER A 205 -1.40 56.86 16.52
C SER A 205 -0.08 56.07 16.70
N GLY A 206 0.84 56.60 17.52
CA GLY A 206 2.07 55.94 17.92
C GLY A 206 1.84 54.61 18.66
N VAL A 207 0.74 54.49 19.43
CA VAL A 207 0.40 53.28 20.17
C VAL A 207 0.10 52.13 19.21
N GLY A 208 -0.72 52.35 18.17
CA GLY A 208 -1.02 51.33 17.16
C GLY A 208 0.24 50.85 16.43
N ARG A 209 1.15 51.77 16.08
CA ARG A 209 2.46 51.36 15.48
C ARG A 209 3.31 50.53 16.42
N MET A 210 3.31 50.81 17.74
CA MET A 210 4.05 50.02 18.71
C MET A 210 3.43 48.64 18.92
N VAL A 211 2.10 48.51 18.87
CA VAL A 211 1.41 47.19 18.85
C VAL A 211 1.88 46.35 17.70
N GLU A 212 1.92 46.91 16.49
CA GLU A 212 2.37 46.22 15.28
C GLU A 212 3.86 45.85 15.35
N ALA A 213 4.71 46.77 15.83
CA ALA A 213 6.14 46.54 15.99
C ALA A 213 6.43 45.40 17.01
N LEU A 214 5.76 45.48 18.19
CA LEU A 214 5.85 44.45 19.22
C LEU A 214 5.33 43.12 18.72
N ALA A 215 4.19 43.10 18.04
CA ALA A 215 3.62 41.87 17.45
C ALA A 215 4.59 41.24 16.46
N LYS A 216 5.22 42.03 15.59
CA LYS A 216 6.19 41.49 14.60
C LYS A 216 7.36 40.80 15.28
N GLU A 217 8.00 41.39 16.29
CA GLU A 217 9.11 40.80 17.01
C GLU A 217 8.64 39.59 17.84
N LEU A 218 7.46 39.66 18.44
CA LEU A 218 6.86 38.54 19.18
C LEU A 218 6.63 37.33 18.30
N TRP A 219 6.06 37.49 17.09
CA TRP A 219 5.85 36.42 16.16
C TRP A 219 7.16 35.84 15.60
N ALA A 220 8.18 36.65 15.41
CA ALA A 220 9.52 36.19 15.03
C ALA A 220 10.14 35.31 16.13
N VAL A 221 9.96 35.68 17.41
CA VAL A 221 10.40 34.84 18.55
C VAL A 221 9.61 33.53 18.63
N VAL A 222 8.28 33.57 18.49
CA VAL A 222 7.43 32.38 18.51
C VAL A 222 7.80 31.42 17.35
N GLY A 223 7.97 31.93 16.15
CA GLY A 223 8.38 31.15 14.98
C GLY A 223 9.77 30.49 15.12
N SER A 224 10.64 31.14 15.93
CA SER A 224 11.98 30.60 16.23
C SER A 224 12.03 29.76 17.52
N GLY A 225 10.89 29.45 18.12
CA GLY A 225 10.77 28.82 19.45
C GLY A 225 11.59 27.55 19.64
N LEU A 226 11.64 26.64 18.63
CA LEU A 226 12.44 25.40 18.68
C LEU A 226 13.93 25.67 18.81
N SER A 227 14.46 26.64 18.08
CA SER A 227 15.89 26.98 18.15
C SER A 227 16.23 27.74 19.44
N LEU A 228 15.36 28.65 19.85
CA LEU A 228 15.53 29.43 21.07
C LEU A 228 15.46 28.56 22.32
N SER A 229 14.55 27.58 22.38
CA SER A 229 14.43 26.69 23.53
C SER A 229 15.68 25.83 23.77
N ARG A 230 16.45 25.55 22.71
CA ARG A 230 17.72 24.80 22.79
C ARG A 230 18.88 25.65 23.26
N GLN A 231 18.85 26.98 23.05
CA GLN A 231 19.92 27.93 23.35
C GLN A 231 19.60 28.76 24.58
N ASN A 232 18.57 29.57 24.51
CA ASN A 232 18.09 30.46 25.56
C ASN A 232 16.55 30.52 25.52
N PRO A 233 15.82 29.92 26.44
CA PRO A 233 14.36 29.92 26.45
C PRO A 233 13.72 31.23 26.87
N THR A 234 14.48 32.19 27.49
CA THR A 234 13.96 33.42 28.07
C THR A 234 13.13 34.29 27.10
N PRO A 235 13.57 34.51 25.83
CA PRO A 235 12.77 35.29 24.89
C PRO A 235 11.43 34.66 24.57
N PHE A 236 11.42 33.31 24.40
CA PHE A 236 10.20 32.57 24.11
C PHE A 236 9.22 32.62 25.30
N VAL A 237 9.72 32.42 26.54
CA VAL A 237 8.92 32.51 27.75
C VAL A 237 8.32 33.91 27.88
N SER A 238 9.09 34.97 27.58
CA SER A 238 8.63 36.35 27.59
C SER A 238 7.50 36.57 26.58
N ALA A 239 7.65 36.03 25.38
CA ALA A 239 6.62 36.11 24.33
C ALA A 239 5.32 35.40 24.75
N VAL A 240 5.42 34.18 25.28
CA VAL A 240 4.26 33.44 25.80
C VAL A 240 3.56 34.23 26.90
N ARG A 241 4.32 34.83 27.83
CA ARG A 241 3.74 35.59 28.92
C ARG A 241 3.00 36.84 28.44
N ILE A 242 3.46 37.46 27.34
CA ILE A 242 2.73 38.59 26.73
C ILE A 242 1.41 38.07 26.14
N VAL A 243 1.43 36.94 25.42
CA VAL A 243 0.21 36.36 24.85
C VAL A 243 -0.80 35.99 25.94
N GLU A 244 -0.37 35.41 27.08
CA GLU A 244 -1.23 35.13 28.24
C GLU A 244 -1.89 36.38 28.79
N ARG A 245 -1.10 37.48 28.93
CA ARG A 245 -1.62 38.76 29.43
C ARG A 245 -2.67 39.35 28.47
N GLU A 246 -2.42 39.31 27.20
CA GLU A 246 -3.36 39.77 26.17
C GLU A 246 -4.63 38.95 26.12
N GLU A 247 -4.52 37.61 26.26
CA GLU A 247 -5.67 36.70 26.35
C GLU A 247 -6.55 37.08 27.58
N ALA A 248 -5.95 37.24 28.75
CA ALA A 248 -6.65 37.60 29.96
C ALA A 248 -7.36 38.95 29.85
N LEU A 249 -6.72 39.93 29.18
CA LEU A 249 -7.33 41.22 28.91
C LEU A 249 -8.50 41.15 27.93
N ASP A 250 -8.35 40.37 26.87
CA ASP A 250 -9.43 40.17 25.89
C ASP A 250 -10.64 39.47 26.54
N GLU A 251 -10.40 38.44 27.38
CA GLU A 251 -11.45 37.77 28.16
C GLU A 251 -12.14 38.74 29.11
N PHE A 252 -11.39 39.58 29.88
CA PHE A 252 -11.94 40.56 30.78
C PHE A 252 -12.88 41.51 30.07
N PHE A 253 -12.47 42.13 28.96
CA PHE A 253 -13.31 43.06 28.20
C PHE A 253 -14.52 42.39 27.57
N LEU A 254 -14.40 41.13 27.14
CA LEU A 254 -15.53 40.36 26.58
C LEU A 254 -16.56 39.99 27.67
N GLU A 255 -16.11 39.65 28.88
CA GLU A 255 -16.98 39.35 30.02
C GLU A 255 -17.69 40.61 30.53
N GLU A 256 -16.96 41.72 30.66
CA GLU A 256 -17.55 43.02 31.02
C GLU A 256 -18.68 43.39 30.04
N ARG A 257 -18.46 43.19 28.76
CA ARG A 257 -19.48 43.42 27.73
C ARG A 257 -20.70 42.48 27.82
N ARG A 258 -20.48 41.23 28.25
CA ARG A 258 -21.58 40.26 28.43
C ARG A 258 -22.40 40.51 29.68
N SER A 259 -21.77 40.97 30.74
CA SER A 259 -22.39 41.20 32.06
C SER A 259 -23.17 42.51 32.15
N ALA A 260 -22.90 43.50 31.28
CA ALA A 260 -23.51 44.80 31.35
C ALA A 260 -24.91 44.84 30.72
N SER A 261 -25.94 44.82 31.56
CA SER A 261 -27.33 45.08 31.19
C SER A 261 -27.58 46.62 31.10
N GLY A 262 -27.25 47.24 29.96
CA GLY A 262 -27.76 48.57 29.64
C GLY A 262 -26.73 49.69 29.47
N HIS A 263 -25.56 49.69 30.12
CA HIS A 263 -24.49 50.70 29.96
C HIS A 263 -23.13 49.99 29.89
N SER A 264 -22.85 49.33 28.74
CA SER A 264 -21.58 48.67 28.58
C SER A 264 -20.48 49.64 28.18
N ARG A 265 -19.33 49.57 28.85
CA ARG A 265 -18.10 50.24 28.46
C ARG A 265 -17.78 49.94 27.01
N PRO A 266 -17.49 50.92 26.15
CA PRO A 266 -17.10 50.65 24.78
C PRO A 266 -15.80 49.84 24.75
N MET A 267 -15.69 48.91 23.79
CA MET A 267 -14.48 48.15 23.64
C MET A 267 -13.31 49.06 23.31
N PRO A 268 -12.14 48.92 23.99
CA PRO A 268 -10.96 49.70 23.66
C PRO A 268 -10.52 49.54 22.21
N PRO A 269 -9.93 50.58 21.59
CA PRO A 269 -9.47 50.50 20.21
C PRO A 269 -8.49 49.32 19.97
N GLY A 270 -8.72 48.54 18.93
CA GLY A 270 -7.84 47.43 18.57
C GLY A 270 -8.03 46.14 19.39
N ARG A 271 -9.12 46.04 20.18
CA ARG A 271 -9.49 44.81 20.91
C ARG A 271 -10.77 44.16 20.36
N PRO A 272 -10.94 42.83 20.45
CA PRO A 272 -9.97 41.85 20.96
C PRO A 272 -8.83 41.59 19.96
N ARG A 273 -7.62 41.30 20.48
CA ARG A 273 -6.44 41.04 19.65
C ARG A 273 -6.34 39.60 19.18
N CYS A 274 -6.94 38.68 19.92
CA CYS A 274 -6.91 37.20 19.62
C CYS A 274 -5.47 36.65 19.42
N TRP A 275 -4.53 37.14 20.25
CA TRP A 275 -3.11 36.80 20.10
C TRP A 275 -2.83 35.32 20.38
N ARG A 276 -3.65 34.63 21.17
CA ARG A 276 -3.56 33.19 21.35
C ARG A 276 -3.80 32.44 20.04
N GLU A 277 -4.83 32.78 19.29
CA GLU A 277 -5.12 32.17 17.98
C GLU A 277 -3.98 32.41 17.00
N ARG A 278 -3.46 33.66 16.99
CA ARG A 278 -2.32 34.01 16.16
C ARG A 278 -1.04 33.29 16.56
N PHE A 279 -0.81 33.02 17.84
CA PHE A 279 0.30 32.21 18.36
C PHE A 279 0.30 30.84 17.75
N PHE A 280 -0.83 30.11 17.78
CA PHE A 280 -0.93 28.78 17.19
C PHE A 280 -0.79 28.81 15.68
N LYS A 281 -1.31 29.82 15.02
CA LYS A 281 -1.16 30.02 13.57
C LYS A 281 0.31 30.23 13.16
N VAL A 282 1.04 31.03 13.90
CA VAL A 282 2.48 31.25 13.68
C VAL A 282 3.27 29.96 13.92
N LEU A 283 2.88 29.16 14.92
CA LEU A 283 3.47 27.87 15.17
C LEU A 283 3.24 26.93 13.99
N GLU A 284 2.04 26.84 13.45
CA GLU A 284 1.70 26.04 12.27
C GLU A 284 2.49 26.50 11.03
N GLU A 285 2.58 27.81 10.81
CA GLU A 285 3.39 28.40 9.74
C GLU A 285 4.89 28.02 9.89
N ALA A 286 5.41 28.04 11.14
CA ALA A 286 6.78 27.67 11.45
C ALA A 286 7.07 26.17 11.22
N VAL A 287 6.15 25.28 11.61
CA VAL A 287 6.22 23.84 11.33
C VAL A 287 6.25 23.61 9.82
N SER A 288 5.35 24.23 9.10
CA SER A 288 5.27 24.10 7.64
C SER A 288 6.54 24.62 6.95
N ALA A 289 7.09 25.76 7.40
CA ALA A 289 8.33 26.31 6.86
C ALA A 289 9.54 25.42 7.16
N ARG A 290 9.61 24.88 8.37
CA ARG A 290 10.68 23.98 8.82
C ARG A 290 10.78 22.74 7.94
N PHE A 291 9.66 22.09 7.68
CA PHE A 291 9.65 20.85 6.92
C PHE A 291 9.71 21.07 5.40
N ARG A 292 9.23 22.20 4.89
CA ARG A 292 9.46 22.59 3.48
C ARG A 292 10.95 22.80 3.16
N SER A 293 11.76 23.19 4.13
CA SER A 293 13.21 23.35 3.94
C SER A 293 13.98 22.01 3.83
N ILE A 294 13.34 20.89 4.21
CA ILE A 294 13.88 19.56 3.97
C ILE A 294 13.69 19.29 2.48
N SER A 295 14.72 19.54 1.74
CA SER A 295 14.83 19.72 0.29
C SER A 295 14.01 18.75 -0.56
N TYR A 296 13.08 19.30 -1.35
CA TYR A 296 12.28 18.61 -2.39
C TYR A 296 13.05 18.23 -3.65
N LEU A 297 14.27 18.74 -3.82
CA LEU A 297 14.90 18.84 -5.13
C LEU A 297 15.53 17.55 -5.67
N HIS A 298 15.57 16.46 -4.90
CA HIS A 298 16.23 15.21 -5.32
C HIS A 298 15.46 13.93 -4.97
N THR A 299 14.13 13.99 -4.94
CA THR A 299 13.27 12.94 -4.37
C THR A 299 12.67 11.97 -5.40
N ARG A 300 13.20 11.89 -6.62
CA ARG A 300 12.82 10.83 -7.55
C ARG A 300 13.72 9.60 -7.37
N GLY A 301 13.11 8.42 -7.34
CA GLY A 301 13.79 7.14 -7.14
C GLY A 301 14.12 6.85 -5.67
N PRO A 302 15.26 6.26 -5.34
CA PRO A 302 15.62 5.89 -3.96
C PRO A 302 15.67 7.07 -2.99
N GLY A 303 15.64 8.31 -3.48
CA GLY A 303 15.57 9.53 -2.68
C GLY A 303 14.26 9.70 -1.89
N LEU A 304 13.12 9.15 -2.34
CA LEU A 304 11.84 9.32 -1.65
C LEU A 304 11.82 8.61 -0.29
N ALA A 305 12.33 7.39 -0.20
CA ALA A 305 12.43 6.66 1.06
C ALA A 305 13.33 7.41 2.07
N SER A 306 14.48 7.93 1.60
CA SER A 306 15.38 8.75 2.42
C SER A 306 14.73 10.05 2.86
N HIS A 307 13.93 10.68 2.01
CA HIS A 307 13.17 11.88 2.34
C HIS A 307 12.12 11.62 3.43
N LEU A 308 11.33 10.53 3.32
CA LEU A 308 10.36 10.15 4.34
C LEU A 308 11.04 9.83 5.68
N SER A 309 12.19 9.17 5.66
CA SER A 309 13.01 8.93 6.86
C SER A 309 13.55 10.23 7.46
N ALA A 310 13.99 11.17 6.65
CA ALA A 310 14.45 12.49 7.12
C ALA A 310 13.32 13.29 7.75
N LEU A 311 12.11 13.26 7.16
CA LEU A 311 10.90 13.85 7.75
C LEU A 311 10.56 13.19 9.09
N GLN A 312 10.58 11.88 9.17
CA GLN A 312 10.35 11.12 10.42
C GLN A 312 11.30 11.58 11.52
N HIS A 313 12.60 11.54 11.27
CA HIS A 313 13.62 11.95 12.25
C HIS A 313 13.49 13.43 12.64
N GLY A 314 13.20 14.29 11.64
CA GLY A 314 12.98 15.73 11.88
C GLY A 314 11.78 15.97 12.79
N ILE A 315 10.64 15.37 12.49
CA ILE A 315 9.40 15.51 13.27
C ILE A 315 9.58 14.97 14.69
N MET A 316 10.16 13.77 14.85
CA MET A 316 10.38 13.17 16.16
C MET A 316 11.36 13.98 17.00
N GLY A 317 12.43 14.49 16.39
CA GLY A 317 13.40 15.35 17.07
C GLY A 317 12.80 16.70 17.52
N ASP A 318 11.92 17.26 16.71
CA ASP A 318 11.24 18.50 17.06
C ASP A 318 10.12 18.26 18.11
N LEU A 319 9.34 17.18 18.01
CA LEU A 319 8.35 16.77 19.02
C LEU A 319 8.99 16.52 20.38
N ALA A 320 10.13 15.84 20.42
CA ALA A 320 10.90 15.65 21.65
C ALA A 320 11.35 17.00 22.24
N THR A 321 11.74 17.97 21.41
CA THR A 321 12.11 19.32 21.85
C THR A 321 10.88 20.07 22.37
N VAL A 322 9.75 20.02 21.66
CA VAL A 322 8.49 20.65 22.10
C VAL A 322 8.08 20.12 23.46
N ARG A 323 8.00 18.81 23.62
CA ARG A 323 7.54 18.18 24.85
C ARG A 323 8.45 18.45 26.03
N HIS A 324 9.77 18.32 25.86
CA HIS A 324 10.69 18.38 26.98
C HIS A 324 11.18 19.80 27.31
N LEU A 325 11.15 20.70 26.34
CA LEU A 325 11.67 22.05 26.52
C LEU A 325 10.59 23.14 26.39
N LEU A 326 9.83 23.15 25.30
CA LEU A 326 8.87 24.22 25.01
C LEU A 326 7.61 24.11 25.89
N GLU A 327 7.09 22.92 26.14
CA GLU A 327 5.87 22.75 26.95
C GLU A 327 6.05 23.25 28.39
N GLN A 328 7.30 23.20 28.90
CA GLN A 328 7.62 23.78 30.21
C GLN A 328 7.60 25.32 30.22
N CYS A 329 7.68 25.94 29.03
CA CYS A 329 7.67 27.40 28.86
C CYS A 329 6.25 27.96 28.65
N VAL A 330 5.25 27.12 28.46
CA VAL A 330 3.89 27.49 28.06
C VAL A 330 2.89 27.04 29.16
N PRO A 331 1.76 27.75 29.36
CA PRO A 331 0.72 27.30 30.27
C PRO A 331 0.17 25.92 29.92
N PRO A 332 -0.16 25.07 30.89
CA PRO A 332 -0.67 23.71 30.63
C PRO A 332 -1.94 23.68 29.79
N HIS A 333 -2.80 24.69 29.91
CA HIS A 333 -4.06 24.77 29.16
C HIS A 333 -3.86 25.03 27.64
N TYR A 334 -2.67 25.45 27.20
CA TYR A 334 -2.34 25.61 25.78
C TYR A 334 -2.12 24.26 25.10
N ARG A 335 -1.73 23.20 25.84
CA ARG A 335 -1.47 21.84 25.31
C ARG A 335 -0.60 21.89 24.06
N LEU A 336 0.57 22.51 24.18
CA LEU A 336 1.44 22.86 23.07
C LEU A 336 1.87 21.63 22.26
N THR A 337 2.22 20.52 22.92
CA THR A 337 2.60 19.27 22.27
C THR A 337 1.47 18.75 21.37
N ARG A 338 0.22 18.80 21.86
CA ARG A 338 -0.95 18.42 21.06
C ARG A 338 -1.17 19.30 19.84
N ALA A 339 -1.01 20.61 20.01
CA ALA A 339 -1.13 21.56 18.88
C ALA A 339 -0.04 21.35 17.84
N TYR A 340 1.21 21.15 18.29
CA TYR A 340 2.33 20.88 17.39
C TYR A 340 2.18 19.55 16.63
N LEU A 341 1.75 18.50 17.31
CA LEU A 341 1.42 17.20 16.74
C LEU A 341 0.38 17.33 15.61
N ARG A 342 -0.69 18.10 15.88
CA ARG A 342 -1.73 18.36 14.88
C ARG A 342 -1.18 19.09 13.68
N SER A 343 -0.34 20.12 13.88
CA SER A 343 0.30 20.87 12.79
C SER A 343 1.23 19.98 11.96
N CYS A 344 1.99 19.07 12.59
CA CYS A 344 2.82 18.09 11.88
C CYS A 344 1.97 17.13 11.06
N HIS A 345 0.87 16.62 11.62
CA HIS A 345 -0.05 15.74 10.91
C HIS A 345 -0.66 16.42 9.68
N GLN A 346 -1.17 17.64 9.83
CA GLN A 346 -1.74 18.43 8.73
C GLN A 346 -0.70 18.69 7.63
N PHE A 347 0.53 19.04 8.04
CA PHE A 347 1.62 19.21 7.08
C PHE A 347 1.90 17.90 6.31
N LEU A 348 2.01 16.75 7.01
CA LEU A 348 2.23 15.45 6.40
C LEU A 348 1.09 15.08 5.46
N GLN A 349 -0.16 15.31 5.87
CA GLN A 349 -1.34 15.05 5.05
C GLN A 349 -1.30 15.85 3.74
N ALA A 350 -1.01 17.15 3.82
CA ALA A 350 -0.89 18.01 2.65
C ALA A 350 0.31 17.60 1.77
N HIS A 351 1.45 17.26 2.39
CA HIS A 351 2.65 16.85 1.69
C HIS A 351 2.47 15.52 0.96
N LEU A 352 1.92 14.50 1.62
CA LEU A 352 1.63 13.21 1.02
C LEU A 352 0.58 13.33 -0.09
N GLY A 353 -0.41 14.22 0.07
CA GLY A 353 -1.38 14.54 -0.97
C GLY A 353 -0.71 15.04 -2.27
N LEU A 354 0.36 15.84 -2.15
CA LEU A 354 1.15 16.26 -3.31
C LEU A 354 1.98 15.09 -3.89
N VAL A 355 2.66 14.33 -3.03
CA VAL A 355 3.52 13.19 -3.44
C VAL A 355 2.71 12.12 -4.17
N THR A 356 1.50 11.80 -3.70
CA THR A 356 0.62 10.80 -4.32
C THR A 356 0.10 11.23 -5.70
N GLY A 357 0.12 12.54 -6.00
CA GLY A 357 -0.19 13.10 -7.31
C GLY A 357 0.93 12.92 -8.34
N TRP A 358 2.15 12.55 -7.95
CA TRP A 358 3.26 12.35 -8.85
C TRP A 358 3.18 11.00 -9.58
N GLU A 359 3.92 10.92 -10.70
CA GLU A 359 4.18 9.62 -11.33
C GLU A 359 5.29 8.90 -10.56
N LEU A 360 4.89 8.01 -9.66
CA LEU A 360 5.78 7.24 -8.81
C LEU A 360 6.08 5.86 -9.45
N GLU A 361 7.29 5.37 -9.25
CA GLU A 361 7.64 4.00 -9.58
C GLU A 361 7.19 3.01 -8.48
N SER A 362 7.16 1.70 -8.77
CA SER A 362 6.68 0.68 -7.83
C SER A 362 7.37 0.72 -6.47
N GLY A 363 8.70 0.92 -6.43
CA GLY A 363 9.47 1.04 -5.20
C GLY A 363 9.16 2.32 -4.40
N GLU A 364 8.83 3.41 -5.08
CA GLU A 364 8.43 4.67 -4.44
C GLU A 364 7.03 4.56 -3.83
N ILE A 365 6.08 3.95 -4.57
CA ILE A 365 4.74 3.69 -4.05
C ILE A 365 4.82 2.74 -2.84
N PHE A 366 5.65 1.70 -2.90
CA PHE A 366 5.90 0.80 -1.79
C PHE A 366 6.41 1.56 -0.56
N ALA A 367 7.40 2.45 -0.73
CA ALA A 367 7.97 3.25 0.36
C ALA A 367 6.91 4.14 1.03
N VAL A 368 6.03 4.79 0.24
CA VAL A 368 4.93 5.62 0.77
C VAL A 368 3.93 4.76 1.53
N LEU A 369 3.47 3.65 0.94
CA LEU A 369 2.48 2.76 1.57
C LEU A 369 3.02 2.16 2.88
N ASN A 370 4.25 1.66 2.87
CA ASN A 370 4.91 1.11 4.06
C ASN A 370 5.08 2.18 5.15
N TRP A 371 5.50 3.38 4.77
CA TRP A 371 5.68 4.48 5.71
C TRP A 371 4.36 4.90 6.36
N VAL A 372 3.28 5.06 5.57
CA VAL A 372 1.97 5.49 6.06
C VAL A 372 1.30 4.43 6.93
N LEU A 373 1.36 3.16 6.54
CA LEU A 373 0.62 2.08 7.20
C LEU A 373 1.37 1.51 8.41
N HIS A 374 2.68 1.43 8.36
CA HIS A 374 3.47 0.73 9.36
C HIS A 374 4.37 1.66 10.19
N ILE A 375 5.05 2.63 9.58
CA ILE A 375 6.01 3.48 10.29
C ILE A 375 5.30 4.61 11.02
N TYR A 376 4.38 5.32 10.37
CA TYR A 376 3.69 6.47 10.96
C TYR A 376 2.95 6.13 12.26
N THR A 377 2.29 4.97 12.33
CA THR A 377 1.54 4.52 13.50
C THR A 377 2.36 3.74 14.51
N SER A 378 3.62 3.41 14.19
CA SER A 378 4.50 2.62 15.05
C SER A 378 5.04 3.41 16.23
N SER A 379 5.68 2.69 17.15
CA SER A 379 6.42 3.28 18.29
C SER A 379 7.62 4.15 17.86
N GLU A 380 8.02 4.08 16.61
CA GLU A 380 9.09 4.90 16.07
C GLU A 380 8.61 6.31 15.67
N MET A 381 7.30 6.54 15.63
CA MET A 381 6.73 7.84 15.29
C MET A 381 5.53 8.20 16.19
N MET A 382 4.30 8.14 15.71
CA MET A 382 3.13 8.61 16.46
C MET A 382 2.65 7.63 17.55
N GLY A 383 3.05 6.37 17.48
CA GLY A 383 2.84 5.37 18.54
C GLY A 383 3.91 5.40 19.63
N ASP A 384 4.78 6.41 19.68
CA ASP A 384 5.77 6.58 20.76
C ASP A 384 5.06 6.63 22.13
N PRO A 385 5.44 5.77 23.08
CA PRO A 385 4.81 5.71 24.40
C PRO A 385 4.82 7.04 25.17
N GLU A 386 5.74 7.93 24.83
CA GLU A 386 5.78 9.25 25.42
C GLU A 386 4.75 10.22 24.80
N LEU A 387 4.30 9.99 23.56
CA LEU A 387 3.34 10.84 22.86
C LEU A 387 1.89 10.36 23.04
N VAL A 388 1.67 9.05 23.17
CA VAL A 388 0.32 8.44 23.29
C VAL A 388 -0.57 9.07 24.36
N PRO A 389 -0.10 9.48 25.56
CA PRO A 389 -0.96 10.09 26.56
C PRO A 389 -1.52 11.47 26.16
N GLU A 390 -0.88 12.15 25.21
CA GLU A 390 -1.24 13.52 24.81
C GLU A 390 -2.37 13.56 23.78
N LEU A 391 -2.40 12.59 22.86
CA LEU A 391 -3.36 12.55 21.75
C LEU A 391 -3.59 11.11 21.28
N ASP A 392 -4.85 10.69 21.15
CA ASP A 392 -5.18 9.49 20.40
C ASP A 392 -5.00 9.79 18.89
N ILE A 393 -4.23 8.96 18.20
CA ILE A 393 -3.99 9.08 16.73
C ILE A 393 -5.32 9.07 15.98
N LYS A 394 -6.33 8.39 16.51
CA LYS A 394 -7.68 8.32 15.92
C LYS A 394 -8.35 9.70 15.83
N ASP A 395 -8.01 10.63 16.74
CA ASP A 395 -8.54 11.99 16.74
C ASP A 395 -7.97 12.84 15.61
N LEU A 396 -6.81 12.46 15.04
CA LEU A 396 -6.17 13.21 13.95
C LEU A 396 -6.74 12.84 12.57
N GLY A 397 -7.36 11.67 12.46
CA GLY A 397 -7.82 11.13 11.18
C GLY A 397 -6.68 10.45 10.38
N PRO A 398 -6.97 9.93 9.21
CA PRO A 398 -5.99 9.25 8.37
C PRO A 398 -5.09 10.26 7.64
N LEU A 399 -3.80 9.93 7.46
CA LEU A 399 -2.86 10.72 6.66
C LEU A 399 -3.22 10.75 5.17
N ILE A 400 -3.72 9.64 4.66
CA ILE A 400 -4.22 9.49 3.31
C ILE A 400 -5.63 8.91 3.42
N SER A 401 -6.58 9.45 2.67
CA SER A 401 -7.94 8.92 2.64
C SER A 401 -7.97 7.46 2.20
N GLN A 402 -8.98 6.71 2.64
CA GLN A 402 -9.14 5.31 2.23
C GLN A 402 -9.17 5.15 0.70
N GLU A 403 -9.85 6.05 0.01
CA GLU A 403 -9.87 6.08 -1.46
C GLU A 403 -8.48 6.34 -2.05
N GLY A 404 -7.70 7.25 -1.45
CA GLY A 404 -6.32 7.54 -1.84
C GLY A 404 -5.39 6.33 -1.65
N LEU A 405 -5.54 5.59 -0.55
CA LEU A 405 -4.80 4.35 -0.31
C LEU A 405 -5.14 3.28 -1.35
N GLU A 406 -6.43 3.08 -1.65
CA GLU A 406 -6.87 2.14 -2.67
C GLU A 406 -6.34 2.53 -4.06
N GLN A 407 -6.34 3.81 -4.40
CA GLN A 407 -5.75 4.30 -5.65
C GLN A 407 -4.25 4.04 -5.73
N LEU A 408 -3.50 4.27 -4.64
CA LEU A 408 -2.07 3.97 -4.58
C LEU A 408 -1.79 2.47 -4.70
N GLN A 409 -2.54 1.63 -4.00
CA GLN A 409 -2.43 0.18 -4.11
C GLN A 409 -2.72 -0.30 -5.54
N ASN A 410 -3.76 0.24 -6.18
CA ASN A 410 -4.07 -0.06 -7.58
C ASN A 410 -2.94 0.40 -8.53
N LYS A 411 -2.39 1.60 -8.34
CA LYS A 411 -1.22 2.08 -9.09
C LYS A 411 -0.01 1.16 -8.91
N TYR A 412 0.24 0.71 -7.67
CA TYR A 412 1.30 -0.25 -7.37
C TYR A 412 1.13 -1.55 -8.17
N VAL A 413 -0.05 -2.17 -8.08
CA VAL A 413 -0.35 -3.41 -8.81
C VAL A 413 -0.19 -3.22 -10.32
N GLN A 414 -0.62 -2.07 -10.89
CA GLN A 414 -0.45 -1.79 -12.31
C GLN A 414 1.02 -1.64 -12.72
N LYS A 415 1.85 -0.98 -11.90
CA LYS A 415 3.30 -0.85 -12.17
C LYS A 415 4.00 -2.21 -12.08
N VAL A 416 3.69 -3.00 -11.04
CA VAL A 416 4.20 -4.37 -10.88
C VAL A 416 3.74 -5.25 -12.04
N ARG A 417 2.48 -5.15 -12.46
CA ARG A 417 1.93 -5.86 -13.63
C ARG A 417 2.76 -5.62 -14.88
N LYS A 418 3.09 -4.36 -15.17
CA LYS A 418 3.92 -4.02 -16.34
C LYS A 418 5.28 -4.70 -16.26
N SER A 419 5.96 -4.60 -15.13
CA SER A 419 7.26 -5.24 -14.93
C SER A 419 7.20 -6.76 -15.03
N VAL A 420 6.19 -7.38 -14.41
CA VAL A 420 5.96 -8.83 -14.46
C VAL A 420 5.70 -9.29 -15.89
N SER A 421 4.85 -8.58 -16.64
CA SER A 421 4.54 -8.89 -18.04
C SER A 421 5.80 -8.80 -18.93
N GLU A 422 6.62 -7.77 -18.74
CA GLU A 422 7.88 -7.60 -19.48
C GLU A 422 8.90 -8.70 -19.14
N TRP A 423 9.01 -9.08 -17.89
CA TRP A 423 9.92 -10.15 -17.45
C TRP A 423 9.46 -11.54 -17.91
N MET A 424 8.16 -11.81 -17.85
CA MET A 424 7.58 -13.03 -18.42
C MET A 424 7.84 -13.14 -19.93
N HIS A 425 7.75 -12.03 -20.62
CA HIS A 425 8.08 -12.01 -22.06
C HIS A 425 9.55 -12.36 -22.31
N LYS A 426 10.46 -11.73 -21.58
CA LYS A 426 11.91 -12.03 -21.67
C LYS A 426 12.23 -13.47 -21.28
N ALA A 427 11.58 -14.00 -20.23
CA ALA A 427 11.75 -15.39 -19.84
C ALA A 427 11.33 -16.35 -20.97
N LEU A 428 10.22 -16.03 -21.66
CA LEU A 428 9.80 -16.82 -22.83
C LEU A 428 10.78 -16.68 -23.99
N GLU A 429 11.33 -15.50 -24.28
CA GLU A 429 12.35 -15.33 -25.32
C GLU A 429 13.61 -16.15 -25.04
N VAL A 430 14.04 -16.22 -23.78
CA VAL A 430 15.17 -17.07 -23.38
C VAL A 430 14.83 -18.55 -23.58
N GLU A 431 13.65 -18.97 -23.14
CA GLU A 431 13.18 -20.35 -23.33
C GLU A 431 13.15 -20.76 -24.81
N LEU A 432 12.65 -19.89 -25.71
CA LEU A 432 12.65 -20.13 -27.16
C LEU A 432 14.06 -20.23 -27.73
N THR A 433 15.01 -19.49 -27.19
CA THR A 433 16.42 -19.57 -27.58
C THR A 433 17.03 -20.89 -27.12
N ASP A 434 16.65 -21.35 -25.92
CA ASP A 434 17.11 -22.65 -25.38
C ASP A 434 16.64 -23.83 -26.25
N TRP A 435 15.41 -23.78 -26.78
CA TRP A 435 14.89 -24.84 -27.66
C TRP A 435 15.70 -25.00 -28.97
N GLN A 436 16.47 -24.00 -29.34
CA GLN A 436 17.31 -24.01 -30.55
C GLN A 436 18.77 -24.39 -30.27
N ARG A 437 19.14 -24.68 -29.00
CA ARG A 437 20.50 -25.07 -28.64
C ARG A 437 20.83 -26.47 -29.12
N ASP A 438 22.09 -26.68 -29.50
CA ASP A 438 22.64 -28.00 -29.83
C ASP A 438 23.18 -28.71 -28.55
N GLN A 439 22.33 -28.78 -27.52
CA GLN A 439 22.60 -29.40 -26.22
C GLN A 439 21.30 -29.97 -25.66
N GLU A 440 21.41 -31.04 -24.84
CA GLU A 440 20.27 -31.58 -24.13
C GLU A 440 19.76 -30.61 -23.08
N PRO A 441 18.44 -30.61 -22.78
CA PRO A 441 17.89 -29.90 -21.64
C PRO A 441 18.51 -30.37 -20.32
N ASP A 442 18.44 -29.52 -19.31
CA ASP A 442 18.86 -29.90 -17.95
C ASP A 442 18.03 -31.03 -17.39
N ILE A 443 18.62 -31.79 -16.46
CA ILE A 443 18.00 -32.96 -15.82
C ILE A 443 17.86 -32.63 -14.32
N ASP A 444 16.66 -32.83 -13.78
CA ASP A 444 16.39 -32.65 -12.36
C ASP A 444 16.85 -33.89 -11.53
N HIS A 445 16.62 -33.81 -10.20
CA HIS A 445 16.98 -34.88 -9.26
C HIS A 445 16.21 -36.18 -9.47
N GLU A 446 15.07 -36.17 -10.16
CA GLU A 446 14.28 -37.35 -10.55
C GLU A 446 14.71 -37.90 -11.90
N GLY A 447 15.65 -37.25 -12.55
CA GLY A 447 16.11 -37.62 -13.88
C GLY A 447 15.24 -37.14 -15.03
N CYS A 448 14.33 -36.17 -14.77
CA CYS A 448 13.41 -35.62 -15.77
C CYS A 448 14.00 -34.39 -16.46
N PHE A 449 13.72 -34.25 -17.75
CA PHE A 449 14.11 -33.06 -18.50
C PHE A 449 13.33 -31.83 -18.04
N HIS A 450 14.03 -30.72 -17.87
CA HIS A 450 13.44 -29.42 -17.54
C HIS A 450 14.33 -28.27 -18.05
N THR A 451 13.83 -27.06 -17.97
CA THR A 451 14.60 -25.84 -18.17
C THR A 451 14.47 -24.93 -16.95
N SER A 452 15.17 -23.81 -16.94
CA SER A 452 15.06 -22.80 -15.88
C SER A 452 13.73 -22.02 -15.89
N PHE A 453 12.95 -22.13 -16.97
CA PHE A 453 11.73 -21.35 -17.20
C PHE A 453 10.70 -21.45 -16.06
N PRO A 454 10.28 -22.64 -15.56
CA PRO A 454 9.31 -22.71 -14.48
C PRO A 454 9.81 -22.08 -13.18
N THR A 455 11.08 -22.27 -12.88
CA THR A 455 11.71 -21.68 -11.67
C THR A 455 11.72 -20.17 -11.72
N ILE A 456 12.09 -19.58 -12.85
CA ILE A 456 12.11 -18.11 -13.05
C ILE A 456 10.71 -17.54 -12.87
N ILE A 457 9.69 -18.13 -13.50
CA ILE A 457 8.30 -17.66 -13.40
C ILE A 457 7.78 -17.77 -11.97
N THR A 458 8.00 -18.92 -11.32
CA THR A 458 7.53 -19.14 -9.94
C THR A 458 8.18 -18.17 -8.97
N GLN A 459 9.51 -18.05 -8.98
CA GLN A 459 10.25 -17.16 -8.10
C GLN A 459 9.84 -15.70 -8.28
N MET A 460 9.63 -15.26 -9.52
CA MET A 460 9.19 -13.90 -9.80
C MET A 460 7.81 -13.62 -9.20
N LEU A 461 6.86 -14.53 -9.31
CA LEU A 461 5.52 -14.36 -8.74
C LEU A 461 5.54 -14.39 -7.21
N GLU A 462 6.28 -15.32 -6.61
CA GLU A 462 6.43 -15.45 -5.17
C GLU A 462 7.12 -14.25 -4.55
N GLU A 463 8.17 -13.71 -5.18
CA GLU A 463 8.89 -12.56 -4.67
C GLU A 463 8.03 -11.29 -4.70
N ASN A 464 7.28 -11.05 -5.78
CA ASN A 464 6.33 -9.95 -5.84
C ASN A 464 5.22 -10.08 -4.78
N ALA A 465 4.73 -11.30 -4.52
CA ALA A 465 3.77 -11.57 -3.46
C ALA A 465 4.37 -11.33 -2.06
N ARG A 466 5.64 -11.73 -1.84
CA ARG A 466 6.40 -11.51 -0.60
C ARG A 466 6.61 -10.03 -0.31
N VAL A 467 6.93 -9.24 -1.32
CA VAL A 467 7.06 -7.79 -1.17
C VAL A 467 5.69 -7.17 -0.85
N ALA A 468 4.64 -7.57 -1.54
CA ALA A 468 3.30 -7.02 -1.34
C ALA A 468 2.72 -7.32 0.07
N VAL A 469 3.04 -8.49 0.67
CA VAL A 469 2.57 -8.84 2.02
C VAL A 469 3.15 -7.92 3.10
N MET A 470 4.33 -7.35 2.87
CA MET A 470 4.94 -6.39 3.80
C MET A 470 4.07 -5.12 3.97
N ILE A 471 3.21 -4.82 2.99
CA ILE A 471 2.27 -3.71 3.07
C ILE A 471 0.94 -4.20 3.64
N SER A 472 0.31 -5.19 3.00
CA SER A 472 -0.93 -5.79 3.48
C SER A 472 -1.23 -7.13 2.79
N GLU A 473 -1.97 -8.00 3.50
CA GLU A 473 -2.51 -9.25 2.96
C GLU A 473 -3.43 -9.02 1.74
N ALA A 474 -4.20 -7.93 1.76
CA ALA A 474 -5.08 -7.56 0.64
C ALA A 474 -4.28 -7.26 -0.62
N LEU A 475 -3.18 -6.51 -0.50
CA LEU A 475 -2.30 -6.18 -1.62
C LEU A 475 -1.57 -7.41 -2.15
N ARG A 476 -1.12 -8.32 -1.24
CA ARG A 476 -0.57 -9.62 -1.64
C ARG A 476 -1.55 -10.40 -2.52
N ASN A 477 -2.80 -10.51 -2.08
CA ASN A 477 -3.82 -11.25 -2.82
C ASN A 477 -4.10 -10.62 -4.20
N GLN A 478 -4.16 -9.30 -4.29
CA GLN A 478 -4.27 -8.59 -5.56
C GLN A 478 -3.07 -8.85 -6.48
N THR A 479 -1.86 -8.89 -5.91
CA THR A 479 -0.62 -9.16 -6.66
C THR A 479 -0.59 -10.59 -7.18
N ILE A 480 -0.99 -11.59 -6.38
CA ILE A 480 -1.12 -12.98 -6.82
C ILE A 480 -2.16 -13.11 -7.94
N GLN A 481 -3.35 -12.51 -7.78
CA GLN A 481 -4.39 -12.53 -8.82
C GLN A 481 -3.90 -11.92 -10.14
N MET A 482 -3.21 -10.79 -10.06
CA MET A 482 -2.59 -10.14 -11.21
C MET A 482 -1.55 -11.04 -11.85
N GLY A 483 -0.68 -11.69 -11.06
CA GLY A 483 0.34 -12.61 -11.55
C GLY A 483 -0.25 -13.83 -12.27
N LEU A 484 -1.32 -14.41 -11.73
CA LEU A 484 -2.05 -15.52 -12.37
C LEU A 484 -2.68 -15.10 -13.70
N TYR A 485 -3.18 -13.87 -13.79
CA TYR A 485 -3.71 -13.33 -15.04
C TYR A 485 -2.61 -13.15 -16.10
N GLU A 486 -1.45 -12.60 -15.72
CA GLU A 486 -0.32 -12.45 -16.66
C GLU A 486 0.26 -13.83 -17.05
N MET A 487 0.22 -14.81 -16.16
CA MET A 487 0.59 -16.19 -16.48
C MET A 487 -0.34 -16.82 -17.54
N GLU A 488 -1.64 -16.53 -17.51
CA GLU A 488 -2.56 -16.99 -18.57
C GLU A 488 -2.18 -16.42 -19.94
N ASN A 489 -1.81 -15.13 -19.98
CA ASN A 489 -1.33 -14.48 -21.19
C ASN A 489 -0.02 -15.09 -21.69
N LEU A 490 0.92 -15.38 -20.77
CA LEU A 490 2.18 -16.05 -21.07
C LEU A 490 1.95 -17.44 -21.68
N LEU A 491 1.07 -18.25 -21.05
CA LEU A 491 0.76 -19.61 -21.51
C LEU A 491 0.11 -19.66 -22.90
N SER A 492 -0.66 -18.63 -23.25
CA SER A 492 -1.19 -18.50 -24.60
C SER A 492 -0.05 -18.33 -25.62
N ARG A 493 0.90 -17.43 -25.33
CA ARG A 493 2.09 -17.21 -26.19
C ARG A 493 3.00 -18.42 -26.23
N PHE A 494 3.20 -19.09 -25.08
CA PHE A 494 3.99 -20.33 -24.98
C PHE A 494 3.40 -21.43 -25.86
N ARG A 495 2.09 -21.62 -25.86
CA ARG A 495 1.41 -22.59 -26.72
C ARG A 495 1.58 -22.24 -28.20
N ASP A 496 1.46 -20.96 -28.57
CA ASP A 496 1.61 -20.50 -29.95
C ASP A 496 3.06 -20.69 -30.41
N ALA A 497 4.04 -20.49 -29.52
CA ALA A 497 5.45 -20.80 -29.79
C ALA A 497 5.70 -22.31 -29.98
N LEU A 498 5.07 -23.19 -29.19
CA LEU A 498 5.13 -24.64 -29.39
C LEU A 498 4.60 -25.05 -30.78
N ILE A 499 3.51 -24.41 -31.22
CA ILE A 499 2.94 -24.68 -32.55
C ILE A 499 3.93 -24.29 -33.64
N GLU A 500 4.60 -23.14 -33.51
CA GLU A 500 5.56 -22.70 -34.50
C GLU A 500 6.83 -23.57 -34.49
N PHE A 501 7.32 -23.93 -33.30
CA PHE A 501 8.44 -24.87 -33.16
C PHE A 501 8.19 -26.21 -33.86
N GLY A 502 6.97 -26.75 -33.71
CA GLY A 502 6.56 -27.95 -34.45
C GLY A 502 6.50 -27.76 -35.98
N LYS A 503 6.02 -26.61 -36.43
CA LYS A 503 5.97 -26.31 -37.88
C LYS A 503 7.36 -26.16 -38.49
N GLU A 504 8.27 -25.49 -37.78
CA GLU A 504 9.66 -25.32 -38.23
C GLU A 504 10.36 -26.67 -38.39
N HIS A 505 10.21 -27.58 -37.44
CA HIS A 505 10.74 -28.90 -37.47
C HIS A 505 10.22 -29.71 -38.69
N HIS A 506 8.98 -29.53 -39.09
CA HIS A 506 8.37 -30.24 -40.23
C HIS A 506 8.71 -29.65 -41.61
N LYS A 507 9.14 -28.36 -41.69
CA LYS A 507 9.46 -27.71 -42.96
C LYS A 507 10.76 -28.20 -43.58
N ASP A 508 11.77 -28.52 -42.80
CA ASP A 508 13.11 -28.92 -43.27
C ASP A 508 13.65 -30.14 -42.57
N PRO A 509 13.21 -31.34 -42.91
CA PRO A 509 13.72 -32.59 -42.34
C PRO A 509 15.17 -32.92 -42.73
N THR A 510 15.75 -32.21 -43.76
CA THR A 510 17.06 -32.52 -44.31
C THR A 510 18.20 -31.56 -43.95
N THR A 511 17.91 -30.36 -43.47
CA THR A 511 18.90 -29.39 -43.03
C THR A 511 18.88 -29.31 -41.49
N ASN A 512 19.77 -30.04 -40.81
CA ASN A 512 20.09 -29.87 -39.37
C ASN A 512 18.89 -29.44 -38.50
N SER A 513 17.77 -30.17 -38.63
CA SER A 513 16.68 -30.00 -37.70
C SER A 513 17.25 -30.26 -36.28
N ASN A 514 16.90 -29.41 -35.34
CA ASN A 514 17.37 -29.46 -33.98
C ASN A 514 17.43 -30.89 -33.46
N LYS A 515 18.66 -31.42 -33.26
CA LYS A 515 18.93 -32.80 -32.82
C LYS A 515 18.18 -33.15 -31.52
N PHE A 516 17.92 -32.12 -30.70
CA PHE A 516 17.29 -32.27 -29.41
C PHE A 516 15.82 -31.82 -29.41
N TYR A 517 15.17 -31.76 -30.58
CA TYR A 517 13.76 -31.32 -30.69
C TYR A 517 12.83 -32.08 -29.74
N LEU A 518 12.91 -33.43 -29.76
CA LEU A 518 12.08 -34.30 -28.88
C LEU A 518 12.39 -34.02 -27.39
N HIS A 519 13.67 -33.88 -27.04
CA HIS A 519 14.10 -33.63 -25.67
C HIS A 519 13.51 -32.30 -25.11
N TYR A 520 13.50 -31.24 -25.91
CA TYR A 520 12.89 -29.98 -25.50
C TYR A 520 11.36 -30.03 -25.43
N LEU A 521 10.69 -30.80 -26.30
CA LEU A 521 9.25 -31.04 -26.15
C LEU A 521 8.92 -31.74 -24.82
N LEU A 522 9.72 -32.74 -24.45
CA LEU A 522 9.57 -33.45 -23.18
C LEU A 522 9.87 -32.53 -21.98
N ALA A 523 10.90 -31.67 -22.07
CA ALA A 523 11.19 -30.66 -21.10
C ALA A 523 10.02 -29.63 -20.95
N CYS A 524 9.40 -29.20 -22.05
CA CYS A 524 8.22 -28.35 -22.02
C CYS A 524 7.03 -28.98 -21.28
N ILE A 525 6.83 -30.30 -21.44
CA ILE A 525 5.78 -31.03 -20.68
C ILE A 525 6.09 -31.01 -19.20
N SER A 526 7.33 -31.35 -18.80
CA SER A 526 7.76 -31.27 -17.40
C SER A 526 7.68 -29.88 -16.82
N ASN A 527 8.11 -28.84 -17.54
CA ASN A 527 7.98 -27.45 -17.17
C ASN A 527 6.53 -27.06 -16.87
N CYS A 528 5.59 -27.50 -17.70
CA CYS A 528 4.16 -27.26 -17.46
C CYS A 528 3.65 -27.95 -16.21
N ILE A 529 4.14 -29.13 -15.87
CA ILE A 529 3.76 -29.87 -14.64
C ILE A 529 4.30 -29.12 -13.41
N ILE A 530 5.56 -28.69 -13.43
CA ILE A 530 6.18 -27.91 -12.36
C ILE A 530 5.41 -26.60 -12.13
N LEU A 531 5.11 -25.87 -13.22
CA LEU A 531 4.30 -24.65 -13.16
C LEU A 531 2.89 -24.90 -12.63
N LYS A 532 2.29 -26.06 -12.94
CA LYS A 532 0.96 -26.43 -12.44
C LYS A 532 0.96 -26.55 -10.92
N THR A 533 1.92 -27.26 -10.36
CA THR A 533 2.07 -27.41 -8.90
C THR A 533 2.28 -26.06 -8.22
N SER A 534 3.14 -25.20 -8.77
CA SER A 534 3.36 -23.85 -8.25
C SER A 534 2.10 -22.96 -8.34
N THR A 535 1.36 -23.05 -9.44
CA THR A 535 0.10 -22.32 -9.64
C THR A 535 -0.96 -22.76 -8.64
N GLU A 536 -1.10 -24.06 -8.41
CA GLU A 536 -2.02 -24.60 -7.40
C GLU A 536 -1.67 -24.12 -5.99
N SER A 537 -0.37 -24.08 -5.64
CA SER A 537 0.11 -23.52 -4.37
C SER A 537 -0.27 -22.04 -4.22
N LEU A 538 -0.06 -21.21 -5.25
CA LEU A 538 -0.44 -19.79 -5.24
C LEU A 538 -1.97 -19.60 -5.12
N GLN A 539 -2.76 -20.45 -5.78
CA GLN A 539 -4.22 -20.41 -5.67
C GLN A 539 -4.71 -20.82 -4.28
N GLN A 540 -4.07 -21.82 -3.65
CA GLN A 540 -4.39 -22.22 -2.28
C GLN A 540 -4.13 -21.08 -1.28
N GLN A 541 -3.07 -20.30 -1.47
CA GLN A 541 -2.81 -19.12 -0.65
C GLN A 541 -3.92 -18.08 -0.73
N LEU A 542 -4.57 -17.92 -1.89
CA LEU A 542 -5.73 -17.04 -2.06
C LEU A 542 -6.99 -17.55 -1.35
N CYS A 543 -7.21 -18.88 -1.35
CA CYS A 543 -8.41 -19.49 -0.77
C CYS A 543 -8.43 -19.49 0.78
N SER A 544 -7.29 -19.25 1.43
CA SER A 544 -7.16 -19.32 2.89
C SER A 544 -7.83 -18.16 3.64
N PHE A 545 -8.41 -17.18 2.95
CA PHE A 545 -9.02 -15.99 3.56
C PHE A 545 -10.50 -15.84 3.21
N PRO A 546 -11.39 -15.71 4.23
CA PRO A 546 -12.83 -15.47 4.02
C PRO A 546 -13.07 -13.99 3.70
N SER A 547 -12.80 -13.53 2.50
CA SER A 547 -13.24 -12.23 2.06
C SER A 547 -14.47 -12.34 1.15
N ASN A 548 -15.57 -11.70 1.55
CA ASN A 548 -16.89 -11.67 0.90
C ASN A 548 -16.92 -11.05 -0.53
N ARG A 549 -15.76 -10.79 -1.13
CA ARG A 549 -15.59 -10.36 -2.52
C ARG A 549 -14.59 -11.29 -3.23
N MET A 550 -14.85 -12.59 -3.18
CA MET A 550 -14.16 -13.51 -4.08
C MET A 550 -14.65 -13.23 -5.51
N SER A 551 -13.97 -12.35 -6.22
CA SER A 551 -13.88 -12.49 -7.66
C SER A 551 -13.36 -13.92 -7.93
N ARG A 552 -14.14 -14.70 -8.68
CA ARG A 552 -13.83 -16.08 -9.06
C ARG A 552 -12.35 -16.18 -9.44
N ILE A 553 -11.62 -17.08 -8.76
CA ILE A 553 -10.25 -17.45 -9.16
C ILE A 553 -10.34 -17.87 -10.63
N PRO A 554 -9.61 -17.23 -11.56
CA PRO A 554 -9.70 -17.62 -12.95
C PRO A 554 -9.20 -19.07 -13.07
N PRO A 555 -9.97 -20.00 -13.65
CA PRO A 555 -9.47 -21.33 -13.99
C PRO A 555 -8.45 -21.28 -15.15
N GLY A 556 -8.23 -20.09 -15.70
CA GLY A 556 -7.44 -19.83 -16.90
C GLY A 556 -6.02 -20.38 -16.90
N PRO A 557 -5.17 -20.13 -15.88
CA PRO A 557 -3.79 -20.60 -15.90
C PRO A 557 -3.67 -22.12 -15.92
N LEU A 558 -4.42 -22.84 -15.07
CA LEU A 558 -4.40 -24.31 -15.04
C LEU A 558 -4.92 -24.91 -16.34
N ALA A 559 -6.01 -24.37 -16.87
CA ALA A 559 -6.53 -24.80 -18.17
C ALA A 559 -5.56 -24.44 -19.31
N GLY A 560 -4.81 -23.35 -19.19
CA GLY A 560 -3.75 -22.94 -20.10
C GLY A 560 -2.61 -23.97 -20.12
N LEU A 561 -2.13 -24.38 -18.95
CA LEU A 561 -1.10 -25.40 -18.79
C LEU A 561 -1.55 -26.74 -19.38
N ASP A 562 -2.77 -27.18 -19.07
CA ASP A 562 -3.32 -28.42 -19.62
C ASP A 562 -3.44 -28.36 -21.17
N ARG A 563 -3.76 -27.20 -21.75
CA ARG A 563 -3.75 -27.01 -23.21
C ARG A 563 -2.34 -27.09 -23.80
N ALA A 564 -1.35 -26.48 -23.12
CA ALA A 564 0.04 -26.54 -23.54
C ALA A 564 0.59 -27.98 -23.48
N VAL A 565 0.33 -28.70 -22.39
CA VAL A 565 0.69 -30.14 -22.26
C VAL A 565 0.08 -30.97 -23.37
N ARG A 566 -1.23 -30.82 -23.62
CA ARG A 566 -1.90 -31.56 -24.71
C ARG A 566 -1.28 -31.27 -26.08
N LYS A 567 -0.90 -30.00 -26.31
CA LYS A 567 -0.26 -29.64 -27.57
C LYS A 567 1.14 -30.21 -27.69
N ALA A 568 1.96 -30.13 -26.64
CA ALA A 568 3.29 -30.73 -26.61
C ALA A 568 3.24 -32.26 -26.79
N CYS A 569 2.35 -32.98 -26.07
CA CYS A 569 2.14 -34.40 -26.25
C CYS A 569 1.76 -34.75 -27.68
N ARG A 570 0.90 -33.96 -28.33
CA ARG A 570 0.56 -34.19 -29.74
C ARG A 570 1.77 -34.05 -30.65
N LEU A 571 2.62 -33.03 -30.45
CA LEU A 571 3.85 -32.87 -31.22
C LEU A 571 4.83 -34.03 -31.02
N VAL A 572 4.91 -34.56 -29.78
CA VAL A 572 5.70 -35.74 -29.48
C VAL A 572 5.15 -36.97 -30.27
N MET A 573 3.83 -37.13 -30.31
CA MET A 573 3.21 -38.24 -31.09
C MET A 573 3.36 -38.06 -32.61
N ASP A 574 3.26 -36.83 -33.11
CA ASP A 574 3.48 -36.47 -34.51
C ASP A 574 4.94 -36.79 -34.92
N HIS A 575 5.91 -36.54 -34.01
CA HIS A 575 7.31 -36.89 -34.24
C HIS A 575 7.52 -38.43 -34.26
N LEU A 576 6.99 -39.15 -33.29
CA LEU A 576 7.00 -40.62 -33.26
C LEU A 576 6.42 -41.20 -34.56
N LEU A 577 5.27 -40.65 -35.01
CA LEU A 577 4.64 -41.09 -36.25
C LEU A 577 5.54 -40.90 -37.46
N SER A 578 6.26 -39.75 -37.53
CA SER A 578 7.18 -39.48 -38.61
C SER A 578 8.33 -40.45 -38.68
N GLU A 579 8.84 -40.96 -37.53
CA GLU A 579 9.88 -41.97 -37.47
C GLU A 579 9.36 -43.40 -37.73
N LEU A 580 8.12 -43.72 -37.32
CA LEU A 580 7.47 -44.96 -37.63
C LEU A 580 7.03 -45.10 -39.10
N GLN A 581 6.79 -44.00 -39.79
CA GLN A 581 6.23 -43.93 -41.15
C GLN A 581 6.99 -44.80 -42.19
N PRO A 582 8.37 -44.83 -42.26
CA PRO A 582 9.10 -45.67 -43.19
C PRO A 582 8.82 -47.16 -42.93
N HIS A 583 8.77 -47.61 -41.68
CA HIS A 583 8.53 -49.01 -41.32
C HIS A 583 7.07 -49.42 -41.54
N LEU A 584 6.11 -48.53 -41.25
CA LEU A 584 4.69 -48.72 -41.57
C LEU A 584 4.41 -48.83 -43.06
N GLN A 585 5.19 -48.13 -43.91
CA GLN A 585 5.09 -48.28 -45.34
C GLN A 585 5.58 -49.64 -45.87
N GLY A 586 6.50 -50.28 -45.17
CA GLY A 586 6.99 -51.62 -45.47
C GLY A 586 5.99 -52.71 -45.08
N LEU A 587 5.13 -52.48 -44.09
CA LEU A 587 4.16 -53.47 -43.58
C LEU A 587 3.17 -53.90 -44.67
N LEU A 588 2.74 -55.18 -44.59
CA LEU A 588 1.70 -55.77 -45.45
C LEU A 588 2.04 -55.71 -46.94
N SER A 589 3.33 -55.58 -47.28
CA SER A 589 3.89 -55.82 -48.57
C SER A 589 4.19 -57.32 -48.74
N ARG A 590 4.48 -57.74 -49.97
CA ARG A 590 4.91 -59.13 -50.18
C ARG A 590 6.29 -59.43 -49.60
N ALA A 591 7.19 -58.47 -49.60
CA ALA A 591 8.49 -58.58 -48.96
C ALA A 591 8.35 -58.82 -47.43
N TRP A 592 7.46 -58.05 -46.76
CA TRP A 592 7.16 -58.29 -45.33
C TRP A 592 6.58 -59.65 -45.01
N LEU A 593 5.76 -60.21 -45.92
CA LEU A 593 5.22 -61.55 -45.75
C LEU A 593 6.32 -62.59 -45.84
N ASP A 594 7.35 -62.39 -46.65
CA ASP A 594 8.40 -63.40 -46.93
C ASP A 594 9.51 -63.34 -45.86
N GLN A 595 10.02 -62.22 -45.42
CA GLN A 595 11.06 -62.11 -44.35
C GLN A 595 11.47 -60.67 -44.00
N ASP A 596 10.57 -59.68 -43.85
CA ASP A 596 10.92 -58.38 -43.52
C ASP A 596 10.86 -58.11 -41.96
N ASP A 597 11.88 -57.48 -41.42
CA ASP A 597 11.98 -57.18 -39.96
C ASP A 597 11.37 -55.83 -39.56
N ALA A 598 10.45 -55.28 -40.37
CA ALA A 598 9.83 -53.97 -40.15
C ALA A 598 9.22 -53.78 -38.75
N THR A 599 8.57 -54.83 -38.22
CA THR A 599 8.01 -54.77 -36.85
C THR A 599 9.10 -54.72 -35.77
N LEU A 600 10.22 -55.42 -36.00
CA LEU A 600 11.36 -55.36 -35.07
C LEU A 600 12.03 -54.00 -35.09
N GLU A 601 12.17 -53.38 -36.26
CA GLU A 601 12.68 -52.01 -36.42
C GLU A 601 11.74 -51.01 -35.77
N MET A 602 10.42 -51.16 -35.92
CA MET A 602 9.43 -50.37 -35.18
C MET A 602 9.61 -50.52 -33.67
N CYS A 603 9.82 -51.72 -33.14
CA CYS A 603 10.08 -51.95 -31.72
C CYS A 603 11.34 -51.19 -31.26
N GLY A 604 12.39 -51.10 -32.05
CA GLY A 604 13.60 -50.32 -31.75
C GLY A 604 13.34 -48.83 -31.65
N VAL A 605 12.53 -48.25 -32.57
CA VAL A 605 12.08 -46.85 -32.50
C VAL A 605 11.25 -46.64 -31.21
N LEU A 606 10.31 -47.52 -30.93
CA LEU A 606 9.46 -47.45 -29.74
C LEU A 606 10.25 -47.51 -28.45
N GLU A 607 11.28 -48.38 -28.40
CA GLU A 607 12.17 -48.49 -27.23
C GLU A 607 12.89 -47.20 -26.96
N HIS A 608 13.49 -46.59 -27.96
CA HIS A 608 14.16 -45.32 -27.86
C HIS A 608 13.21 -44.20 -27.34
N HIS A 609 12.01 -44.12 -27.91
CA HIS A 609 11.01 -43.16 -27.43
C HIS A 609 10.55 -43.42 -25.99
N CYS A 610 10.29 -44.66 -25.62
CA CYS A 610 9.89 -45.03 -24.26
C CYS A 610 10.96 -44.71 -23.22
N GLU A 611 12.25 -44.88 -23.58
CA GLU A 611 13.38 -44.47 -22.72
C GLU A 611 13.36 -42.93 -22.48
N LEU A 612 13.14 -42.15 -23.53
CA LEU A 612 13.01 -40.68 -23.42
C LEU A 612 11.78 -40.27 -22.62
N TYR A 613 10.64 -40.98 -22.75
CA TYR A 613 9.43 -40.68 -21.98
C TYR A 613 9.63 -40.90 -20.47
N ASN A 614 10.57 -41.74 -20.07
CA ASN A 614 10.97 -41.92 -18.69
C ASN A 614 11.58 -40.62 -18.09
N ARG A 615 12.02 -39.69 -18.96
CA ARG A 615 12.57 -38.37 -18.58
C ARG A 615 11.50 -37.28 -18.39
N VAL A 616 10.23 -37.66 -18.22
CA VAL A 616 9.10 -36.72 -17.99
C VAL A 616 8.45 -37.03 -16.65
N HIS A 617 7.99 -36.01 -15.95
CA HIS A 617 7.28 -36.15 -14.68
C HIS A 617 5.93 -36.88 -14.82
N GLN A 618 5.55 -37.61 -13.76
CA GLN A 618 4.19 -38.15 -13.65
C GLN A 618 3.15 -37.02 -13.52
N PRO A 619 1.90 -37.17 -14.02
CA PRO A 619 1.35 -38.35 -14.68
C PRO A 619 1.58 -38.42 -16.20
N CYS A 620 2.27 -37.43 -16.78
CA CYS A 620 2.42 -37.32 -18.23
C CYS A 620 3.29 -38.44 -18.81
N ARG A 621 4.26 -38.94 -18.05
CA ARG A 621 5.06 -40.15 -18.44
C ARG A 621 4.16 -41.31 -18.81
N GLN A 622 3.25 -41.68 -17.93
CA GLN A 622 2.33 -42.79 -18.15
C GLN A 622 1.41 -42.53 -19.35
N ARG A 623 0.89 -41.32 -19.44
CA ARG A 623 0.02 -40.91 -20.55
C ARG A 623 0.73 -41.00 -21.91
N LEU A 624 2.00 -40.56 -22.00
CA LEU A 624 2.78 -40.63 -23.24
C LEU A 624 2.98 -42.07 -23.67
N LYS A 625 3.27 -42.98 -22.75
CA LYS A 625 3.40 -44.45 -23.05
C LYS A 625 2.08 -45.02 -23.54
N GLU A 626 0.97 -44.73 -22.90
CA GLU A 626 -0.37 -45.19 -23.30
C GLU A 626 -0.75 -44.66 -24.71
N GLU A 627 -0.47 -43.36 -24.98
CA GLU A 627 -0.70 -42.74 -26.28
C GLU A 627 0.22 -43.36 -27.37
N CYS A 628 1.48 -43.65 -27.02
CA CYS A 628 2.43 -44.30 -27.92
C CYS A 628 1.95 -45.70 -28.31
N GLN A 629 1.51 -46.52 -27.34
CA GLN A 629 0.95 -47.83 -27.59
C GLN A 629 -0.30 -47.80 -28.48
N TRP A 630 -1.22 -46.88 -28.13
CA TRP A 630 -2.46 -46.71 -28.86
C TRP A 630 -2.20 -46.25 -30.30
N LEU A 631 -1.37 -45.24 -30.50
CA LEU A 631 -1.02 -44.68 -31.82
C LEU A 631 -0.36 -45.78 -32.71
N THR A 632 0.58 -46.54 -32.14
CA THR A 632 1.25 -47.58 -32.87
C THR A 632 0.27 -48.62 -33.40
N VAL A 633 -0.67 -49.08 -32.57
CA VAL A 633 -1.69 -50.02 -32.99
C VAL A 633 -2.65 -49.44 -34.02
N VAL A 634 -3.09 -48.21 -33.83
CA VAL A 634 -3.96 -47.52 -34.82
C VAL A 634 -3.28 -47.42 -36.17
N GLU A 635 -2.01 -47.00 -36.20
CA GLU A 635 -1.26 -46.87 -37.44
C GLU A 635 -0.96 -48.24 -38.11
N TYR A 636 -0.69 -49.26 -37.29
CA TYR A 636 -0.55 -50.61 -37.80
C TYR A 636 -1.86 -51.08 -38.46
N ILE A 637 -3.00 -50.89 -37.82
CA ILE A 637 -4.31 -51.23 -38.40
C ILE A 637 -4.62 -50.34 -39.62
N ARG A 638 -4.24 -49.08 -39.59
CA ARG A 638 -4.39 -48.15 -40.76
C ARG A 638 -3.59 -48.67 -41.96
N ALA A 639 -2.36 -49.21 -41.73
CA ALA A 639 -1.56 -49.81 -42.79
C ALA A 639 -2.24 -51.08 -43.35
N LEU A 640 -2.85 -51.93 -42.48
CA LEU A 640 -3.62 -53.06 -42.90
C LEU A 640 -4.81 -52.68 -43.81
N MET A 641 -5.51 -51.61 -43.47
CA MET A 641 -6.69 -51.12 -44.21
C MET A 641 -6.37 -50.48 -45.58
N GLN A 642 -5.08 -50.29 -45.93
CA GLN A 642 -4.66 -49.77 -47.25
C GLN A 642 -4.75 -50.81 -48.40
N LYS A 643 -5.16 -52.05 -48.15
CA LYS A 643 -5.33 -53.13 -49.15
C LYS A 643 -4.08 -53.40 -50.00
N ARG A 644 -2.90 -53.32 -49.43
CA ARG A 644 -1.63 -53.56 -50.13
C ARG A 644 -1.41 -55.04 -50.50
N LEU A 645 -2.00 -55.94 -49.70
CA LEU A 645 -1.91 -57.37 -49.83
C LEU A 645 -3.31 -57.99 -50.05
N VAL A 646 -3.47 -58.87 -51.02
CA VAL A 646 -4.65 -59.70 -51.24
C VAL A 646 -4.17 -61.16 -51.37
N CYS A 647 -4.68 -62.03 -50.50
CA CYS A 647 -4.30 -63.40 -50.43
C CYS A 647 -4.86 -64.16 -51.63
N ARG A 648 -4.02 -64.94 -52.33
CA ARG A 648 -4.37 -65.73 -53.50
C ARG A 648 -4.66 -67.20 -53.21
N SER A 649 -4.18 -67.71 -52.08
CA SER A 649 -4.35 -69.06 -51.63
C SER A 649 -4.63 -69.12 -50.11
N ASN A 650 -5.06 -70.30 -49.66
CA ASN A 650 -5.23 -70.59 -48.26
C ASN A 650 -3.90 -70.54 -47.49
N ASP A 651 -2.81 -70.98 -48.15
CA ASP A 651 -1.48 -70.96 -47.51
C ASP A 651 -0.99 -69.51 -47.28
N GLU A 652 -1.21 -68.61 -48.26
CA GLU A 652 -0.90 -67.16 -48.08
C GLU A 652 -1.73 -66.58 -46.94
N ARG A 653 -3.00 -66.95 -46.74
CA ARG A 653 -3.81 -66.50 -45.61
C ARG A 653 -3.28 -66.97 -44.29
N CYS A 654 -2.90 -68.28 -44.21
CA CYS A 654 -2.28 -68.85 -43.02
C CYS A 654 -0.96 -68.10 -42.68
N GLN A 655 -0.11 -67.87 -43.70
CA GLN A 655 1.12 -67.10 -43.52
C GLN A 655 0.87 -65.67 -43.06
N LEU A 656 -0.09 -64.97 -43.65
CA LEU A 656 -0.49 -63.60 -43.22
C LEU A 656 -0.97 -63.61 -41.77
N ALA A 657 -1.87 -64.50 -41.39
CA ALA A 657 -2.39 -64.62 -40.05
C ALA A 657 -1.31 -64.93 -39.01
N GLN A 658 -0.42 -65.82 -39.37
CA GLN A 658 0.73 -66.24 -38.53
C GLN A 658 1.69 -65.05 -38.36
N ARG A 659 1.97 -64.23 -39.40
CA ARG A 659 2.83 -63.09 -39.35
C ARG A 659 2.22 -61.94 -38.50
N LEU A 660 0.91 -61.64 -38.68
CA LEU A 660 0.18 -60.74 -37.86
C LEU A 660 0.21 -61.15 -36.36
N ALA A 661 0.07 -62.41 -36.07
CA ALA A 661 0.15 -62.92 -34.71
C ALA A 661 1.56 -62.78 -34.11
N GLN A 662 2.61 -63.01 -34.93
CA GLN A 662 4.01 -62.77 -34.52
C GLN A 662 4.27 -61.27 -34.24
N ASP A 663 3.85 -60.41 -35.12
CA ASP A 663 3.97 -58.94 -34.94
C ASP A 663 3.21 -58.46 -33.68
N ALA A 664 1.99 -58.94 -33.48
CA ALA A 664 1.21 -58.64 -32.28
C ALA A 664 1.91 -59.13 -31.01
N GLN A 665 2.56 -60.30 -31.06
CA GLN A 665 3.30 -60.79 -29.92
C GLN A 665 4.57 -60.00 -29.66
N GLN A 666 5.33 -59.63 -30.67
CA GLN A 666 6.51 -58.76 -30.54
C GLN A 666 6.16 -57.39 -29.95
N LEU A 667 5.11 -56.76 -30.46
CA LEU A 667 4.62 -55.49 -29.92
C LEU A 667 4.14 -55.64 -28.47
N ARG A 668 3.45 -56.76 -28.13
CA ARG A 668 2.99 -57.05 -26.77
C ARG A 668 4.17 -57.22 -25.81
N GLU A 669 5.17 -58.00 -26.18
CA GLU A 669 6.37 -58.21 -25.36
C GLU A 669 7.11 -56.92 -25.14
N HIS A 670 7.25 -56.09 -26.18
CA HIS A 670 7.84 -54.76 -26.07
C HIS A 670 7.05 -53.85 -25.11
N PHE A 671 5.73 -53.75 -25.25
CA PHE A 671 4.91 -52.90 -24.37
C PHE A 671 4.88 -53.44 -22.93
N GLN A 672 4.93 -54.74 -22.70
CA GLN A 672 5.04 -55.34 -21.36
C GLN A 672 6.40 -55.04 -20.70
N SER A 673 7.48 -55.03 -21.46
CA SER A 673 8.82 -54.72 -20.94
C SER A 673 8.96 -53.25 -20.52
N THR A 674 8.16 -52.34 -21.09
CA THR A 674 8.18 -50.88 -20.81
C THR A 674 7.21 -50.44 -19.71
N GLU A 675 6.32 -51.34 -19.23
CA GLU A 675 5.41 -51.08 -18.12
C GLU A 675 6.14 -51.22 -16.78
N ILE A 676 6.48 -50.11 -16.18
CA ILE A 676 6.89 -50.00 -14.77
C ILE A 676 5.63 -49.78 -13.93
N ASP A 677 5.35 -50.73 -13.04
CA ASP A 677 4.29 -50.82 -12.03
C ASP A 677 2.86 -51.21 -12.48
N GLY A 678 2.55 -52.50 -12.32
CA GLY A 678 1.45 -53.06 -11.50
C GLY A 678 0.00 -52.63 -11.76
N THR A 679 -0.34 -51.90 -12.80
CA THR A 679 -1.75 -51.71 -13.19
C THR A 679 -2.17 -52.83 -14.14
N THR A 680 -2.53 -53.94 -13.52
CA THR A 680 -3.31 -55.02 -14.14
C THR A 680 -4.66 -54.44 -14.54
N GLY A 681 -4.82 -54.16 -15.79
CA GLY A 681 -6.16 -53.86 -16.24
C GLY A 681 -6.21 -53.40 -17.66
N GLU A 682 -6.50 -54.31 -18.46
CA GLU A 682 -7.23 -54.18 -19.72
C GLU A 682 -6.47 -54.50 -20.98
N VAL A 683 -7.12 -55.41 -21.61
CA VAL A 683 -7.13 -55.74 -23.03
C VAL A 683 -6.04 -55.00 -23.78
N THR A 684 -4.92 -55.65 -23.88
CA THR A 684 -3.78 -55.16 -24.64
C THR A 684 -4.30 -54.67 -26.00
N THR A 685 -4.04 -53.43 -26.36
CA THR A 685 -4.41 -52.82 -27.65
C THR A 685 -3.96 -53.76 -28.81
N THR A 686 -2.88 -54.49 -28.61
CA THR A 686 -2.39 -55.55 -29.52
C THR A 686 -3.35 -56.71 -29.69
N ALA A 687 -4.33 -56.96 -28.79
CA ALA A 687 -5.35 -58.00 -28.94
C ALA A 687 -6.26 -57.76 -30.16
N LEU A 688 -6.35 -56.50 -30.65
CA LEU A 688 -7.05 -56.23 -31.91
C LEU A 688 -6.32 -56.85 -33.11
N ILE A 689 -4.99 -56.74 -33.17
CA ILE A 689 -4.19 -57.33 -34.25
C ILE A 689 -4.37 -58.84 -34.25
N LEU A 690 -4.38 -59.48 -33.06
CA LEU A 690 -4.66 -60.93 -32.93
C LEU A 690 -6.07 -61.29 -33.39
N ALA A 691 -7.07 -60.51 -33.02
CA ALA A 691 -8.45 -60.77 -33.44
C ALA A 691 -8.61 -60.63 -34.97
N LEU A 692 -7.87 -59.71 -35.60
CA LEU A 692 -7.83 -59.61 -37.06
C LEU A 692 -7.06 -60.79 -37.71
N ALA A 693 -5.99 -61.23 -37.08
CA ALA A 693 -5.28 -62.44 -37.53
C ALA A 693 -6.18 -63.73 -37.47
N ASP A 694 -6.92 -63.89 -36.40
CA ASP A 694 -7.88 -65.00 -36.24
C ASP A 694 -8.98 -64.93 -37.30
N LEU A 695 -9.55 -63.74 -37.55
CA LEU A 695 -10.56 -63.53 -38.63
C LEU A 695 -10.00 -63.91 -40.01
N LEU A 696 -8.76 -63.58 -40.32
CA LEU A 696 -8.13 -63.90 -41.60
C LEU A 696 -7.78 -65.38 -41.69
N ASN A 697 -7.56 -66.10 -40.60
CA ASN A 697 -7.21 -67.54 -40.57
C ASN A 697 -8.44 -68.46 -40.57
N VAL A 698 -9.66 -67.94 -40.45
CA VAL A 698 -10.86 -68.80 -40.49
C VAL A 698 -10.93 -69.56 -41.75
N LYS A 699 -10.99 -70.91 -41.62
CA LYS A 699 -10.97 -71.88 -42.76
C LYS A 699 -12.34 -72.03 -43.44
N ASP A 700 -13.41 -71.97 -42.66
CA ASP A 700 -14.78 -72.01 -43.15
C ASP A 700 -15.41 -70.64 -43.33
N PRO A 701 -15.71 -70.23 -44.56
CA PRO A 701 -16.38 -68.98 -44.80
C PRO A 701 -17.72 -68.82 -44.08
N GLY A 702 -18.42 -69.88 -43.71
CA GLY A 702 -19.66 -69.84 -42.95
C GLY A 702 -19.48 -69.41 -41.51
N MET A 703 -18.28 -69.52 -40.93
CA MET A 703 -17.95 -69.07 -39.58
C MET A 703 -17.56 -67.58 -39.53
N LEU A 704 -17.37 -66.89 -40.68
CA LEU A 704 -16.95 -65.51 -40.75
C LEU A 704 -17.95 -64.55 -40.05
N THR A 705 -19.25 -64.83 -40.19
CA THR A 705 -20.28 -64.00 -39.54
C THR A 705 -20.16 -64.03 -38.02
N LEU A 706 -19.80 -65.16 -37.44
CA LEU A 706 -19.63 -65.36 -36.01
C LEU A 706 -18.37 -64.58 -35.49
N GLU A 707 -17.27 -64.76 -36.21
CA GLU A 707 -16.01 -64.07 -35.84
C GLU A 707 -16.15 -62.54 -35.98
N ILE A 708 -16.82 -62.06 -37.04
CA ILE A 708 -17.11 -60.63 -37.21
C ILE A 708 -18.07 -60.14 -36.14
N SER A 709 -19.06 -60.95 -35.71
CA SER A 709 -19.93 -60.60 -34.59
C SER A 709 -19.12 -60.41 -33.29
N GLY A 710 -18.18 -61.32 -33.03
CA GLY A 710 -17.23 -61.19 -31.90
C GLY A 710 -16.38 -59.94 -31.98
N LEU A 711 -15.87 -59.65 -33.18
CA LEU A 711 -15.06 -58.41 -33.40
C LEU A 711 -15.87 -57.15 -33.19
N VAL A 712 -17.09 -57.03 -33.73
CA VAL A 712 -17.99 -55.89 -33.57
C VAL A 712 -18.40 -55.70 -32.10
N THR A 713 -18.59 -56.78 -31.36
CA THR A 713 -18.92 -56.71 -29.94
C THR A 713 -17.76 -56.07 -29.11
N LYS A 714 -16.51 -56.42 -29.47
CA LYS A 714 -15.31 -55.89 -28.79
C LYS A 714 -14.94 -54.48 -29.28
N TYR A 715 -15.13 -54.21 -30.57
CA TYR A 715 -14.73 -52.96 -31.26
C TYR A 715 -15.94 -52.38 -31.98
N PRO A 716 -16.87 -51.75 -31.26
CA PRO A 716 -18.17 -51.32 -31.80
C PRO A 716 -18.07 -50.15 -32.79
N ASP A 717 -16.91 -49.53 -32.96
CA ASP A 717 -16.65 -48.48 -33.92
C ASP A 717 -16.18 -48.95 -35.30
N ILE A 718 -16.06 -50.28 -35.52
CA ILE A 718 -15.73 -50.85 -36.82
C ILE A 718 -16.92 -50.64 -37.80
N SER A 719 -16.64 -50.12 -38.99
CA SER A 719 -17.66 -49.89 -40.00
C SER A 719 -17.69 -51.01 -41.06
N GLU A 720 -18.76 -51.07 -41.86
CA GLU A 720 -18.91 -51.92 -43.02
C GLU A 720 -17.73 -51.80 -43.99
N GLU A 721 -17.21 -50.59 -44.18
CA GLU A 721 -16.08 -50.34 -45.08
C GLU A 721 -14.83 -51.04 -44.59
N HIS A 722 -14.56 -51.02 -43.27
CA HIS A 722 -13.43 -51.72 -42.63
C HIS A 722 -13.55 -53.22 -42.84
N VAL A 723 -14.71 -53.80 -42.54
CA VAL A 723 -14.97 -55.23 -42.72
C VAL A 723 -14.88 -55.60 -44.19
N SER A 724 -15.39 -54.78 -45.11
CA SER A 724 -15.26 -54.99 -46.54
C SER A 724 -13.81 -55.08 -47.02
N VAL A 725 -12.89 -54.27 -46.44
CA VAL A 725 -11.46 -54.37 -46.71
C VAL A 725 -10.85 -55.66 -46.23
N LEU A 726 -11.21 -56.07 -44.99
CA LEU A 726 -10.71 -57.35 -44.42
C LEU A 726 -11.14 -58.56 -45.28
N LEU A 727 -12.39 -58.55 -45.77
CA LEU A 727 -12.88 -59.59 -46.70
C LEU A 727 -12.16 -59.52 -48.07
N ASP A 728 -11.76 -58.37 -48.56
CA ASP A 728 -10.97 -58.21 -49.78
C ASP A 728 -9.55 -58.76 -49.60
N ILE A 729 -8.91 -58.47 -48.43
CA ILE A 729 -7.58 -59.01 -48.08
C ILE A 729 -7.62 -60.54 -48.06
N ARG A 730 -8.65 -61.14 -47.57
CA ARG A 730 -8.83 -62.62 -47.58
C ARG A 730 -8.84 -63.22 -49.01
N GLY A 731 -9.54 -62.57 -49.94
CA GLY A 731 -9.57 -62.93 -51.37
C GLY A 731 -10.40 -64.15 -51.74
N ASP A 732 -10.98 -64.85 -50.75
CA ASP A 732 -11.72 -66.15 -50.97
C ASP A 732 -13.24 -66.00 -50.71
N VAL A 733 -13.73 -64.81 -50.40
CA VAL A 733 -15.13 -64.61 -49.96
C VAL A 733 -16.04 -64.38 -51.19
N SER A 734 -17.06 -65.26 -51.34
CA SER A 734 -18.07 -65.07 -52.37
C SER A 734 -18.93 -63.83 -52.13
N LYS A 735 -19.57 -63.34 -53.25
CA LYS A 735 -20.46 -62.16 -53.13
C LYS A 735 -21.62 -62.40 -52.20
N ASP A 736 -22.14 -63.59 -52.10
CA ASP A 736 -23.28 -63.94 -51.26
C ASP A 736 -22.90 -63.94 -49.77
N VAL A 737 -21.76 -64.54 -49.40
CA VAL A 737 -21.23 -64.52 -48.03
C VAL A 737 -20.89 -63.09 -47.63
N ARG A 738 -20.29 -62.28 -48.51
CA ARG A 738 -20.02 -60.89 -48.27
C ARG A 738 -21.29 -60.08 -48.01
N GLY A 739 -22.32 -60.29 -48.85
CA GLY A 739 -23.64 -59.63 -48.68
C GLY A 739 -24.29 -59.98 -47.32
N SER A 740 -24.21 -61.24 -46.91
CA SER A 740 -24.72 -61.73 -45.62
C SER A 740 -24.01 -61.09 -44.43
N VAL A 741 -22.69 -60.97 -44.51
CA VAL A 741 -21.84 -60.36 -43.46
C VAL A 741 -22.12 -58.88 -43.32
N LEU A 742 -22.17 -58.13 -44.41
CA LEU A 742 -22.44 -56.69 -44.39
C LEU A 742 -23.87 -56.40 -43.94
N HIS A 743 -24.86 -57.22 -44.36
CA HIS A 743 -26.22 -57.08 -43.87
C HIS A 743 -26.36 -57.34 -42.37
N PHE A 744 -25.58 -58.29 -41.82
CA PHE A 744 -25.52 -58.56 -40.38
C PHE A 744 -24.98 -57.33 -39.65
N LEU A 745 -23.95 -56.63 -40.16
CA LEU A 745 -23.36 -55.43 -39.57
C LEU A 745 -24.38 -54.29 -39.49
N GLU A 746 -25.16 -54.07 -40.58
CA GLU A 746 -26.21 -53.03 -40.59
C GLU A 746 -27.26 -53.23 -39.45
N GLN A 747 -27.55 -54.52 -39.09
CA GLN A 747 -28.51 -54.88 -38.08
C GLN A 747 -27.97 -54.92 -36.64
N SER A 748 -26.66 -55.06 -36.48
CA SER A 748 -26.01 -55.45 -35.21
C SER A 748 -25.10 -54.39 -34.61
N ALA A 749 -25.15 -53.12 -35.08
CA ALA A 749 -24.29 -52.05 -34.55
C ALA A 749 -24.58 -51.72 -33.07
N PRO A 750 -23.75 -52.18 -32.11
CA PRO A 750 -23.95 -51.90 -30.70
C PRO A 750 -23.66 -50.43 -30.39
N PRO A 751 -24.30 -49.85 -29.38
CA PRO A 751 -23.97 -48.49 -28.93
C PRO A 751 -22.56 -48.46 -28.34
N LEU A 752 -21.84 -47.36 -28.54
CA LEU A 752 -20.50 -47.18 -27.99
C LEU A 752 -20.54 -47.16 -26.45
N PRO A 753 -19.82 -48.03 -25.74
CA PRO A 753 -19.75 -48.02 -24.29
C PRO A 753 -19.15 -46.69 -23.76
N SER A 754 -19.62 -46.20 -22.59
CA SER A 754 -19.02 -45.04 -21.95
C SER A 754 -17.55 -45.33 -21.57
N GLY A 755 -16.64 -44.49 -22.05
CA GLY A 755 -15.18 -44.66 -21.82
C GLY A 755 -14.46 -45.48 -22.89
N TYR A 756 -15.17 -46.02 -23.90
CA TYR A 756 -14.53 -46.69 -25.02
C TYR A 756 -13.73 -45.70 -25.87
N ARG A 757 -12.46 -46.01 -26.14
CA ARG A 757 -11.59 -45.20 -27.02
C ARG A 757 -11.69 -45.75 -28.44
N PRO A 758 -12.27 -44.99 -29.41
CA PRO A 758 -12.46 -45.49 -30.77
C PRO A 758 -11.12 -45.70 -31.47
N ILE A 759 -10.99 -46.78 -32.25
CA ILE A 759 -9.81 -47.10 -33.04
C ILE A 759 -10.14 -46.93 -34.52
N PHE A 760 -11.22 -47.58 -34.99
CA PHE A 760 -11.59 -47.59 -36.39
C PHE A 760 -12.17 -46.29 -36.92
N THR A 761 -12.83 -45.52 -36.09
CA THR A 761 -13.36 -44.21 -36.46
C THR A 761 -12.28 -43.25 -36.99
N GLU A 762 -11.02 -43.40 -36.54
CA GLU A 762 -9.89 -42.57 -37.00
C GLU A 762 -9.21 -43.16 -38.26
N ILE A 763 -9.65 -44.32 -38.76
CA ILE A 763 -9.05 -44.96 -39.90
C ILE A 763 -9.93 -44.81 -41.14
N LEU A 764 -9.49 -43.97 -42.09
CA LEU A 764 -10.17 -43.80 -43.35
C LEU A 764 -9.77 -44.92 -44.32
N VAL A 765 -10.76 -45.58 -44.90
CA VAL A 765 -10.56 -46.66 -45.89
C VAL A 765 -10.65 -46.04 -47.29
N PRO A 766 -9.76 -46.42 -48.23
CA PRO A 766 -9.87 -45.97 -49.62
C PRO A 766 -11.18 -46.46 -50.24
N SER A 767 -12.08 -45.57 -50.60
CA SER A 767 -13.37 -45.93 -51.20
C SER A 767 -13.14 -46.62 -52.56
N SER A 768 -13.76 -47.75 -52.78
CA SER A 768 -13.69 -48.54 -54.04
C SER A 768 -14.28 -47.79 -55.27
N LYS A 769 -14.86 -46.60 -55.09
CA LYS A 769 -15.49 -45.81 -56.12
C LYS A 769 -14.52 -44.91 -56.92
N THR A 770 -13.27 -44.80 -56.53
CA THR A 770 -12.28 -43.89 -57.17
C THR A 770 -11.35 -44.58 -58.20
N GLN A 771 -11.56 -45.86 -58.48
CA GLN A 771 -10.70 -46.59 -59.45
C GLN A 771 -11.18 -46.54 -60.91
N PHE A 772 -12.21 -45.78 -61.27
CA PHE A 772 -12.66 -45.60 -62.67
C PHE A 772 -12.68 -44.12 -63.07
N CYS A 773 -11.54 -43.54 -63.12
CA CYS A 773 -11.26 -42.40 -64.01
C CYS A 773 -9.83 -42.49 -64.52
N LEU A 774 -9.66 -43.24 -65.58
CA LEU A 774 -8.51 -43.07 -66.49
C LEU A 774 -8.61 -41.63 -67.06
N PRO A 775 -7.65 -40.78 -66.92
CA PRO A 775 -7.57 -39.58 -67.71
C PRO A 775 -7.07 -40.02 -69.10
N THR A 776 -7.96 -40.12 -70.04
CA THR A 776 -7.56 -40.04 -71.42
C THR A 776 -6.92 -38.67 -71.67
N ALA A 777 -5.61 -38.71 -71.78
CA ALA A 777 -4.85 -37.61 -72.31
C ALA A 777 -5.42 -37.14 -73.67
N LYS A 778 -5.66 -35.87 -73.81
CA LYS A 778 -5.43 -35.13 -75.01
C LYS A 778 -4.89 -33.78 -74.70
N CYS A 779 -3.64 -33.62 -75.10
CA CYS A 779 -3.00 -32.35 -75.36
C CYS A 779 -3.85 -31.49 -76.23
N THR A 780 -4.00 -30.25 -75.92
CA THR A 780 -3.58 -29.08 -76.73
C THR A 780 -3.44 -27.92 -75.77
#